data_3c0549ea39d730749f10bcbfd35dad65
#
_entry.id   3c0549ea39d730749f10bcbfd35dad65
#
_cell.length_a   1.000
_cell.length_b   1.000
_cell.length_c   1.000
_cell.angle_alpha   90.00
_cell.angle_beta   90.00
_cell.angle_gamma   90.00
#
_symmetry.space_group_name_H-M   'P 1'
#
loop_
_entity.id
_entity.type
_entity.pdbx_description
1 polymer ?
#
loop_
_entity_poly.entity_id
_entity_poly.type
_entity_poly.pdbx_seq_one_letter_code
_entity_poly.pdbx_strand_id
1 'polypeptide(L)'
;MSYVDGILDKTKDRVHIVERDKDGNRVYRDYPAEYVLYYDDPKGKHQTIYRTPVTKFSSQSNAEFRKEMKIHSNKKLWEQDVNPIFRCLEKNYLVVDAPNLHLCFIDIESDFDEVRGYAPIDDPFNEITAVTVYLAWLGKLITVAVPPKSLTWESASAIAERFEDTFLFHTEAEMLDALLDMIDDADVISGWNSEGYDIPYIVGRVARALAKDDLRRLCLWNQMPKRRDFERYGKKSMTYDIVGRVHLDYMQLYRKYTYEERHSYALNAIGEYELGEQKIEYEGTLDQLYKQDFYKFLDYNRQDVRLLANLDAKLKFIDLANELAHDNTVLLPTTMGAVAITDQAIINAAHKQGLVVPGKKPYSKESVDIMGEDDDDGRAAGAYVAHPKVGIHKYIGAIDINSLYPSTIRALNMGPETIVGQIRPIMTDRYIAEKMKDRLVGKRMMKGPSFSAAWEGLFGSLEYSAVMNMERGTELTIDWEGVEEPTVHTADEVWRLVFESGQKWMLSANGTIFRYDFEGIIPGLLAYWYAERKVLQKKKKEATTKEDIAFWDKRQLVKKINLNSLYGALLNPGCRFHDFRIGQSTTLTGRTIAKHMDSFVNQCITGKYKYDGEAVVYGDTDSISSNSIIRTTKGNMTVEDLFSLGNITWGEGGKEYSRNDDIQICHLNTERNAAEYTNYNYVYRHKVSKKKYKVTDSDGHEVLVTEDHSIMVEQDGKLISKKPSELVVGDVVISL
;
A
#
# COMPACT_ATOMS: atom_id res chain seq x y z
N MET A 1 -17.58 23.50 0.26
CA MET A 1 -16.34 23.78 -0.49
C MET A 1 -15.26 22.89 0.08
N SER A 2 -14.52 22.25 -0.79
CA SER A 2 -13.52 21.24 -0.40
C SER A 2 -12.21 21.55 -1.11
N TYR A 3 -11.09 21.37 -0.44
CA TYR A 3 -9.78 21.70 -1.00
C TYR A 3 -9.38 20.71 -2.09
N VAL A 4 -8.61 21.17 -3.05
CA VAL A 4 -7.97 20.37 -4.10
C VAL A 4 -6.47 20.28 -3.85
N ASP A 5 -5.82 21.45 -3.68
CA ASP A 5 -4.38 21.56 -3.40
C ASP A 5 -4.08 22.84 -2.61
N GLY A 6 -2.85 22.97 -2.13
CA GLY A 6 -2.42 24.16 -1.38
C GLY A 6 -0.93 24.35 -1.35
N ILE A 7 -0.51 25.60 -1.20
CA ILE A 7 0.91 25.97 -1.07
C ILE A 7 1.14 26.90 0.11
N LEU A 8 2.36 26.85 0.63
CA LEU A 8 2.87 27.83 1.59
C LEU A 8 3.72 28.89 0.85
N ASP A 9 3.21 30.12 0.78
CA ASP A 9 4.00 31.29 0.40
C ASP A 9 4.84 31.75 1.61
N LYS A 10 6.11 31.33 1.63
CA LYS A 10 7.04 31.65 2.71
C LYS A 10 7.46 33.13 2.75
N THR A 11 7.21 33.89 1.68
CA THR A 11 7.57 35.30 1.59
C THR A 11 6.52 36.19 2.25
N LYS A 12 5.27 35.75 2.22
CA LYS A 12 4.11 36.45 2.79
C LYS A 12 3.57 35.78 4.05
N ASP A 13 4.13 34.61 4.44
CA ASP A 13 3.62 33.78 5.52
C ASP A 13 2.11 33.47 5.37
N ARG A 14 1.72 33.02 4.13
CA ARG A 14 0.34 32.70 3.77
C ARG A 14 0.26 31.27 3.25
N VAL A 15 -0.84 30.61 3.57
CA VAL A 15 -1.25 29.34 2.96
C VAL A 15 -2.34 29.65 1.94
N HIS A 16 -2.05 29.39 0.67
CA HIS A 16 -3.02 29.48 -0.42
C HIS A 16 -3.62 28.10 -0.64
N ILE A 17 -4.94 28.04 -0.68
CA ILE A 17 -5.71 26.82 -0.94
C ILE A 17 -6.59 27.05 -2.19
N VAL A 18 -6.61 26.07 -3.07
CA VAL A 18 -7.59 26.00 -4.15
C VAL A 18 -8.67 25.00 -3.79
N GLU A 19 -9.93 25.38 -3.99
CA GLU A 19 -11.14 24.62 -3.67
C GLU A 19 -11.99 24.39 -4.93
N ARG A 20 -12.85 23.39 -4.88
CA ARG A 20 -14.03 23.28 -5.74
C ARG A 20 -15.29 23.51 -4.92
N ASP A 21 -16.20 24.30 -5.46
CA ASP A 21 -17.53 24.43 -4.90
C ASP A 21 -18.48 23.33 -5.42
N LYS A 22 -19.73 23.36 -4.97
CA LYS A 22 -20.75 22.35 -5.37
C LYS A 22 -21.14 22.44 -6.84
N ASP A 23 -20.93 23.60 -7.46
CA ASP A 23 -21.25 23.87 -8.87
C ASP A 23 -20.05 23.57 -9.78
N GLY A 24 -18.93 23.10 -9.21
CA GLY A 24 -17.71 22.79 -9.92
C GLY A 24 -16.80 23.98 -10.18
N ASN A 25 -17.09 25.17 -9.61
CA ASN A 25 -16.23 26.32 -9.83
C ASN A 25 -14.98 26.27 -8.97
N ARG A 26 -13.87 26.74 -9.53
CA ARG A 26 -12.60 26.88 -8.81
C ARG A 26 -12.62 28.14 -7.95
N VAL A 27 -12.32 27.98 -6.66
CA VAL A 27 -12.28 29.05 -5.67
C VAL A 27 -10.93 29.09 -4.98
N TYR A 28 -10.39 30.29 -4.80
CA TYR A 28 -9.11 30.50 -4.12
C TYR A 28 -9.34 31.03 -2.70
N ARG A 29 -8.62 30.45 -1.73
CA ARG A 29 -8.65 30.85 -0.33
C ARG A 29 -7.24 31.18 0.16
N ASP A 30 -7.17 32.19 1.00
CA ASP A 30 -5.96 32.68 1.62
C ASP A 30 -6.08 32.62 3.14
N TYR A 31 -5.20 31.85 3.77
CA TYR A 31 -5.12 31.75 5.22
C TYR A 31 -3.75 32.28 5.72
N PRO A 32 -3.68 32.92 6.90
CA PRO A 32 -2.39 33.19 7.52
C PRO A 32 -1.70 31.84 7.85
N ALA A 33 -0.41 31.72 7.58
CA ALA A 33 0.35 30.56 8.01
C ALA A 33 0.43 30.53 9.53
N GLU A 34 0.22 29.37 10.14
CA GLU A 34 0.32 29.18 11.57
C GLU A 34 1.53 28.29 11.87
N TYR A 35 2.56 28.92 12.48
CA TYR A 35 3.78 28.26 12.93
C TYR A 35 3.67 28.00 14.42
N VAL A 36 3.70 26.74 14.84
CA VAL A 36 3.51 26.33 16.23
C VAL A 36 4.66 25.44 16.66
N LEU A 37 5.18 25.70 17.85
CA LEU A 37 6.04 24.81 18.58
C LEU A 37 5.61 24.73 20.04
N TYR A 38 6.02 23.67 20.70
CA TYR A 38 5.94 23.55 22.14
C TYR A 38 7.33 23.23 22.67
N TYR A 39 7.61 23.62 23.91
CA TYR A 39 8.86 23.30 24.59
C TYR A 39 8.57 22.82 26.03
N ASP A 40 9.45 21.95 26.55
CA ASP A 40 9.33 21.42 27.89
C ASP A 40 9.32 22.54 28.93
N ASP A 41 8.28 22.57 29.76
CA ASP A 41 8.09 23.53 30.83
C ASP A 41 7.24 22.87 31.94
N PRO A 42 7.81 22.67 33.16
CA PRO A 42 7.07 22.08 34.28
C PRO A 42 5.78 22.82 34.67
N LYS A 43 5.67 24.11 34.29
CA LYS A 43 4.48 24.95 34.50
C LYS A 43 3.60 25.05 33.26
N GLY A 44 3.93 24.31 32.20
CA GLY A 44 3.20 24.32 30.95
C GLY A 44 1.75 23.90 31.10
N LYS A 45 0.87 24.51 30.31
CA LYS A 45 -0.58 24.26 30.32
C LYS A 45 -1.03 23.14 29.37
N HIS A 46 -0.16 22.72 28.46
CA HIS A 46 -0.43 21.66 27.49
C HIS A 46 0.31 20.41 27.92
N GLN A 47 -0.14 19.27 27.43
CA GLN A 47 0.48 17.96 27.68
C GLN A 47 0.87 17.29 26.36
N THR A 48 2.04 16.68 26.35
CA THR A 48 2.44 15.78 25.25
C THR A 48 1.69 14.45 25.33
N ILE A 49 1.81 13.63 24.27
CA ILE A 49 1.31 12.23 24.31
C ILE A 49 1.92 11.45 25.49
N TYR A 50 3.15 11.80 25.91
CA TYR A 50 3.83 11.20 27.08
C TYR A 50 3.41 11.81 28.44
N ARG A 51 2.39 12.68 28.43
CA ARG A 51 1.87 13.37 29.64
C ARG A 51 2.88 14.31 30.28
N THR A 52 3.92 14.72 29.58
CA THR A 52 4.85 15.78 30.02
C THR A 52 4.25 17.17 29.78
N PRO A 53 4.35 18.11 30.74
CA PRO A 53 3.83 19.46 30.57
C PRO A 53 4.71 20.27 29.63
N VAL A 54 4.06 21.05 28.75
CA VAL A 54 4.73 21.89 27.76
C VAL A 54 4.05 23.25 27.60
N THR A 55 4.80 24.25 27.21
CA THR A 55 4.29 25.59 26.90
C THR A 55 4.25 25.80 25.40
N LYS A 56 3.12 26.35 24.89
CA LYS A 56 2.88 26.64 23.46
C LYS A 56 3.46 27.98 23.09
N PHE A 57 4.14 28.05 21.95
CA PHE A 57 4.39 29.25 21.19
C PHE A 57 3.71 29.13 19.82
N SER A 58 3.10 30.24 19.37
CA SER A 58 2.43 30.30 18.06
C SER A 58 2.65 31.69 17.45
N SER A 59 3.01 31.71 16.17
CA SER A 59 3.16 32.94 15.39
C SER A 59 2.69 32.75 13.96
N GLN A 60 2.26 33.84 13.32
CA GLN A 60 2.00 33.89 11.89
C GLN A 60 3.25 34.28 11.09
N SER A 61 4.37 34.60 11.76
CA SER A 61 5.64 34.92 11.14
C SER A 61 6.67 33.81 11.30
N ASN A 62 7.19 33.31 10.17
CA ASN A 62 8.27 32.33 10.15
C ASN A 62 9.56 32.88 10.79
N ALA A 63 9.81 34.20 10.66
CA ALA A 63 10.99 34.82 11.25
C ALA A 63 10.93 34.79 12.79
N GLU A 64 9.77 35.13 13.38
CA GLU A 64 9.55 35.06 14.83
C GLU A 64 9.63 33.60 15.31
N PHE A 65 8.99 32.65 14.59
CA PHE A 65 9.05 31.25 14.90
C PHE A 65 10.49 30.71 14.95
N ARG A 66 11.32 31.03 13.95
CA ARG A 66 12.74 30.65 13.93
C ARG A 66 13.55 31.26 15.06
N LYS A 67 13.23 32.49 15.45
CA LYS A 67 13.85 33.15 16.60
C LYS A 67 13.52 32.40 17.88
N GLU A 68 12.26 32.02 18.07
CA GLU A 68 11.79 31.30 19.26
C GLU A 68 12.39 29.90 19.36
N MET A 69 12.50 29.19 18.23
CA MET A 69 13.22 27.91 18.18
C MET A 69 14.66 28.01 18.66
N LYS A 70 15.36 29.10 18.34
CA LYS A 70 16.73 29.35 18.81
C LYS A 70 16.78 29.65 20.29
N ILE A 71 15.82 30.41 20.82
CA ILE A 71 15.72 30.76 22.25
C ILE A 71 15.58 29.48 23.09
N HIS A 72 14.82 28.53 22.60
CA HIS A 72 14.53 27.26 23.30
C HIS A 72 15.34 26.06 22.78
N SER A 73 16.47 26.30 22.09
CA SER A 73 17.30 25.24 21.50
C SER A 73 17.93 24.27 22.52
N ASN A 74 18.01 24.68 23.80
CA ASN A 74 18.47 23.86 24.91
C ASN A 74 17.36 22.99 25.55
N LYS A 75 16.10 23.13 25.08
CA LYS A 75 14.95 22.37 25.54
C LYS A 75 14.52 21.38 24.46
N LYS A 76 13.80 20.35 24.87
CA LYS A 76 13.11 19.48 23.90
C LYS A 76 11.97 20.27 23.27
N LEU A 77 11.98 20.31 21.93
CA LEU A 77 10.93 20.96 21.13
C LEU A 77 9.97 19.89 20.57
N TRP A 78 8.72 20.30 20.44
CA TRP A 78 7.62 19.45 19.99
C TRP A 78 6.88 20.17 18.85
N GLU A 79 6.45 19.45 17.83
CA GLU A 79 5.66 19.90 16.68
C GLU A 79 6.27 21.03 15.83
N GLN A 80 7.53 21.35 16.03
CA GLN A 80 8.23 22.43 15.33
C GLN A 80 8.37 22.19 13.81
N ASP A 81 8.14 20.97 13.37
CA ASP A 81 8.26 20.51 11.98
C ASP A 81 6.93 20.16 11.31
N VAL A 82 5.81 20.38 12.01
CA VAL A 82 4.49 20.15 11.43
C VAL A 82 4.21 21.18 10.34
N ASN A 83 3.88 20.72 9.14
CA ASN A 83 3.67 21.55 7.97
C ASN A 83 2.50 22.54 8.20
N PRO A 84 2.71 23.87 8.03
CA PRO A 84 1.63 24.85 8.15
C PRO A 84 0.44 24.61 7.22
N ILE A 85 0.65 23.98 6.05
CA ILE A 85 -0.45 23.60 5.16
C ILE A 85 -1.35 22.58 5.86
N PHE A 86 -0.77 21.53 6.45
CA PHE A 86 -1.54 20.47 7.12
C PHE A 86 -2.25 20.99 8.37
N ARG A 87 -1.64 21.93 9.11
CA ARG A 87 -2.34 22.65 10.20
C ARG A 87 -3.53 23.46 9.68
N CYS A 88 -3.37 24.11 8.53
CA CYS A 88 -4.46 24.84 7.88
C CYS A 88 -5.58 23.89 7.46
N LEU A 89 -5.24 22.73 6.87
CA LEU A 89 -6.22 21.72 6.45
C LEU A 89 -6.95 21.11 7.66
N GLU A 90 -6.22 20.72 8.71
CA GLU A 90 -6.80 20.22 9.96
C GLU A 90 -7.79 21.22 10.57
N LYS A 91 -7.42 22.49 10.64
CA LYS A 91 -8.22 23.52 11.27
C LYS A 91 -9.50 23.86 10.49
N ASN A 92 -9.46 23.84 9.16
CA ASN A 92 -10.54 24.36 8.33
C ASN A 92 -11.30 23.28 7.56
N TYR A 93 -10.74 22.05 7.39
CA TYR A 93 -11.29 21.01 6.51
C TYR A 93 -11.39 19.61 7.14
N LEU A 94 -11.23 19.51 8.46
CA LEU A 94 -11.17 18.19 9.16
C LEU A 94 -12.41 17.29 8.92
N VAL A 95 -13.56 17.84 8.59
CA VAL A 95 -14.83 17.09 8.44
C VAL A 95 -15.51 17.43 7.10
N VAL A 96 -14.70 17.71 6.09
CA VAL A 96 -15.21 18.11 4.78
C VAL A 96 -15.07 16.94 3.80
N ASP A 97 -16.15 16.63 3.09
CA ASP A 97 -16.13 15.59 2.04
C ASP A 97 -15.20 15.99 0.88
N ALA A 98 -14.60 15.00 0.23
CA ALA A 98 -13.78 15.21 -0.94
C ALA A 98 -14.59 15.83 -2.10
N PRO A 99 -14.03 16.79 -2.87
CA PRO A 99 -14.72 17.41 -3.99
C PRO A 99 -14.76 16.48 -5.21
N ASN A 100 -15.66 16.76 -6.14
CA ASN A 100 -15.55 16.24 -7.49
C ASN A 100 -14.42 16.98 -8.21
N LEU A 101 -13.37 16.26 -8.58
CA LEU A 101 -12.21 16.84 -9.24
C LEU A 101 -12.40 16.94 -10.75
N HIS A 102 -11.87 17.99 -11.38
CA HIS A 102 -11.73 18.09 -12.81
C HIS A 102 -10.48 17.32 -13.26
N LEU A 103 -10.70 16.10 -13.79
CA LEU A 103 -9.62 15.19 -14.20
C LEU A 103 -9.30 15.39 -15.68
N CYS A 104 -8.02 15.58 -15.99
CA CYS A 104 -7.47 15.58 -17.33
C CYS A 104 -6.55 14.36 -17.49
N PHE A 105 -6.95 13.42 -18.34
CA PHE A 105 -6.07 12.32 -18.76
C PHE A 105 -5.34 12.74 -20.02
N ILE A 106 -4.03 12.49 -20.10
CA ILE A 106 -3.14 12.99 -21.14
C ILE A 106 -2.18 11.92 -21.62
N ASP A 107 -1.87 11.98 -22.92
CA ASP A 107 -0.80 11.22 -23.57
C ASP A 107 -0.21 12.06 -24.71
N ILE A 108 1.12 11.97 -24.91
CA ILE A 108 1.84 12.73 -25.94
C ILE A 108 2.60 11.80 -26.88
N GLU A 109 2.74 12.26 -28.14
CA GLU A 109 3.61 11.62 -29.12
C GLU A 109 4.67 12.62 -29.60
N SER A 110 5.91 12.16 -29.69
CA SER A 110 7.04 12.99 -30.13
C SER A 110 7.59 12.52 -31.47
N ASP A 111 8.16 13.44 -32.22
CA ASP A 111 8.87 13.15 -33.46
C ASP A 111 10.16 12.35 -33.21
N PHE A 112 10.76 11.84 -34.26
CA PHE A 112 11.99 11.08 -34.25
C PHE A 112 13.03 11.76 -35.17
N ASP A 113 14.20 12.05 -34.63
CA ASP A 113 15.33 12.55 -35.40
C ASP A 113 16.14 11.39 -35.98
N GLU A 114 16.33 11.37 -37.30
CA GLU A 114 17.01 10.26 -37.99
C GLU A 114 18.49 10.11 -37.60
N VAL A 115 19.11 11.17 -37.06
CA VAL A 115 20.52 11.17 -36.64
C VAL A 115 20.66 10.94 -35.13
N ARG A 116 19.83 11.59 -34.33
CA ARG A 116 19.93 11.62 -32.88
C ARG A 116 18.98 10.61 -32.17
N GLY A 117 18.00 10.09 -32.90
CA GLY A 117 17.00 9.19 -32.35
C GLY A 117 15.90 9.87 -31.52
N TYR A 118 15.29 9.15 -30.60
CA TYR A 118 14.33 9.71 -29.65
C TYR A 118 15.03 10.60 -28.63
N ALA A 119 14.42 11.74 -28.32
CA ALA A 119 14.96 12.68 -27.37
C ALA A 119 14.74 12.18 -25.92
N PRO A 120 15.76 12.27 -25.04
CA PRO A 120 15.60 12.00 -23.63
C PRO A 120 14.84 13.14 -22.94
N ILE A 121 14.24 12.83 -21.78
CA ILE A 121 13.40 13.79 -21.02
C ILE A 121 14.16 15.02 -20.50
N ASP A 122 15.46 14.91 -20.27
CA ASP A 122 16.32 16.02 -19.82
C ASP A 122 16.82 16.90 -20.96
N ASP A 123 16.74 16.42 -22.22
CA ASP A 123 17.04 17.19 -23.45
C ASP A 123 15.99 16.88 -24.52
N PRO A 124 14.71 17.31 -24.40
CA PRO A 124 13.64 17.00 -25.34
C PRO A 124 13.80 17.84 -26.62
N PHE A 125 14.73 17.41 -27.51
CA PHE A 125 15.02 18.12 -28.74
C PHE A 125 14.01 17.85 -29.87
N ASN A 126 13.31 16.70 -29.84
CA ASN A 126 12.25 16.40 -30.82
C ASN A 126 10.96 17.13 -30.46
N GLU A 127 10.24 17.59 -31.49
CA GLU A 127 8.94 18.25 -31.31
C GLU A 127 7.87 17.24 -30.87
N ILE A 128 6.89 17.71 -30.09
CA ILE A 128 5.66 16.97 -29.84
C ILE A 128 4.81 17.08 -31.11
N THR A 129 4.36 15.95 -31.63
CA THR A 129 3.58 15.87 -32.87
C THR A 129 2.09 15.72 -32.62
N ALA A 130 1.69 15.12 -31.51
CA ALA A 130 0.31 15.05 -31.09
C ALA A 130 0.19 15.03 -29.56
N VAL A 131 -0.89 15.59 -29.07
CA VAL A 131 -1.33 15.49 -27.68
C VAL A 131 -2.81 15.16 -27.68
N THR A 132 -3.19 14.11 -27.00
CA THR A 132 -4.59 13.83 -26.71
C THR A 132 -4.87 14.04 -25.22
N VAL A 133 -5.98 14.70 -24.93
CA VAL A 133 -6.51 14.87 -23.58
C VAL A 133 -7.95 14.39 -23.49
N TYR A 134 -8.29 13.73 -22.38
CA TYR A 134 -9.69 13.50 -22.02
C TYR A 134 -10.05 14.38 -20.81
N LEU A 135 -10.94 15.33 -21.03
CA LEU A 135 -11.44 16.24 -20.00
C LEU A 135 -12.69 15.62 -19.36
N ALA A 136 -12.52 14.91 -18.26
CA ALA A 136 -13.58 14.07 -17.68
C ALA A 136 -14.82 14.88 -17.25
N TRP A 137 -14.66 16.12 -16.79
CA TRP A 137 -15.77 17.00 -16.40
C TRP A 137 -16.60 17.50 -17.57
N LEU A 138 -16.06 17.45 -18.80
CA LEU A 138 -16.76 17.80 -20.05
C LEU A 138 -17.19 16.56 -20.82
N GLY A 139 -16.65 15.39 -20.51
CA GLY A 139 -16.85 14.15 -21.28
C GLY A 139 -16.24 14.21 -22.68
N LYS A 140 -15.19 15.02 -22.88
CA LYS A 140 -14.60 15.33 -24.20
C LYS A 140 -13.18 14.74 -24.34
N LEU A 141 -12.99 14.00 -25.44
CA LEU A 141 -11.68 13.52 -25.89
C LEU A 141 -11.19 14.45 -27.01
N ILE A 142 -10.19 15.26 -26.71
CA ILE A 142 -9.69 16.29 -27.60
C ILE A 142 -8.27 15.91 -28.02
N THR A 143 -7.98 16.00 -29.34
CA THR A 143 -6.64 15.79 -29.88
C THR A 143 -6.17 17.06 -30.57
N VAL A 144 -4.95 17.48 -30.26
CA VAL A 144 -4.25 18.56 -30.96
C VAL A 144 -2.99 17.98 -31.58
N ALA A 145 -2.73 18.31 -32.84
CA ALA A 145 -1.60 17.72 -33.57
C ALA A 145 -1.00 18.66 -34.59
N VAL A 146 0.27 18.44 -34.88
CA VAL A 146 1.00 19.01 -36.04
C VAL A 146 1.09 17.92 -37.08
N PRO A 147 0.57 18.13 -38.31
CA PRO A 147 0.61 17.10 -39.35
C PRO A 147 2.04 16.90 -39.90
N PRO A 148 2.36 15.69 -40.39
CA PRO A 148 3.66 15.43 -40.96
C PRO A 148 3.87 16.24 -42.26
N LYS A 149 5.09 16.70 -42.47
CA LYS A 149 5.46 17.52 -43.64
C LYS A 149 5.23 16.83 -45.01
N SER A 150 5.00 15.51 -44.99
CA SER A 150 4.68 14.71 -46.18
C SER A 150 3.23 14.89 -46.65
N LEU A 151 2.35 15.42 -45.82
CA LEU A 151 0.93 15.65 -46.14
C LEU A 151 0.69 17.13 -46.47
N THR A 152 -0.21 17.39 -47.44
CA THR A 152 -0.76 18.74 -47.61
C THR A 152 -1.72 19.06 -46.47
N TRP A 153 -1.90 20.35 -46.19
CA TRP A 153 -2.84 20.79 -45.13
C TRP A 153 -4.28 20.30 -45.37
N GLU A 154 -4.73 20.34 -46.62
CA GLU A 154 -6.07 19.87 -47.00
C GLU A 154 -6.23 18.37 -46.72
N SER A 155 -5.21 17.58 -47.06
CA SER A 155 -5.23 16.13 -46.81
C SER A 155 -5.21 15.82 -45.32
N ALA A 156 -4.38 16.53 -44.57
CA ALA A 156 -4.31 16.36 -43.10
C ALA A 156 -5.62 16.79 -42.44
N SER A 157 -6.21 17.91 -42.85
CA SER A 157 -7.51 18.39 -42.34
C SER A 157 -8.65 17.39 -42.59
N ALA A 158 -8.70 16.82 -43.81
CA ALA A 158 -9.69 15.79 -44.14
C ALA A 158 -9.53 14.51 -43.29
N ILE A 159 -8.29 14.20 -42.85
CA ILE A 159 -8.05 13.10 -41.90
C ILE A 159 -8.54 13.48 -40.50
N ALA A 160 -8.22 14.67 -40.01
CA ALA A 160 -8.57 15.13 -38.69
C ALA A 160 -10.10 15.28 -38.53
N GLU A 161 -10.82 15.74 -39.57
CA GLU A 161 -12.29 15.85 -39.58
C GLU A 161 -13.02 14.50 -39.37
N ARG A 162 -12.33 13.39 -39.55
CA ARG A 162 -12.90 12.05 -39.28
C ARG A 162 -12.98 11.72 -37.77
N PHE A 163 -12.34 12.52 -36.96
CA PHE A 163 -12.36 12.37 -35.48
C PHE A 163 -13.07 13.59 -34.87
N GLU A 164 -13.99 13.35 -33.98
CA GLU A 164 -14.61 14.42 -33.21
C GLU A 164 -13.54 15.13 -32.33
N ASP A 165 -13.64 16.46 -32.22
CA ASP A 165 -12.77 17.29 -31.38
C ASP A 165 -11.26 17.06 -31.68
N THR A 166 -10.87 17.06 -32.96
CA THR A 166 -9.46 16.98 -33.40
C THR A 166 -9.05 18.22 -34.16
N PHE A 167 -8.01 18.89 -33.71
CA PHE A 167 -7.56 20.17 -34.23
C PHE A 167 -6.10 20.09 -34.68
N LEU A 168 -5.83 20.63 -35.88
CA LEU A 168 -4.46 20.69 -36.43
C LEU A 168 -3.88 22.08 -36.24
N PHE A 169 -2.58 22.14 -36.07
CA PHE A 169 -1.80 23.36 -35.95
C PHE A 169 -0.62 23.34 -36.92
N HIS A 170 -0.18 24.52 -37.37
CA HIS A 170 0.97 24.62 -38.28
C HIS A 170 2.29 24.40 -37.55
N THR A 171 2.35 24.70 -36.26
CA THR A 171 3.55 24.62 -35.45
C THR A 171 3.28 23.97 -34.09
N GLU A 172 4.30 23.36 -33.52
CA GLU A 172 4.26 22.86 -32.16
C GLU A 172 3.93 23.96 -31.13
N ALA A 173 4.44 25.17 -31.34
CA ALA A 173 4.18 26.30 -30.46
C ALA A 173 2.69 26.64 -30.37
N GLU A 174 1.97 26.72 -31.49
CA GLU A 174 0.53 26.92 -31.52
C GLU A 174 -0.24 25.77 -30.84
N MET A 175 0.19 24.55 -31.10
CA MET A 175 -0.40 23.35 -30.47
C MET A 175 -0.21 23.34 -28.95
N LEU A 176 0.99 23.64 -28.47
CA LEU A 176 1.28 23.70 -27.02
C LEU A 176 0.54 24.86 -26.33
N ASP A 177 0.40 25.99 -27.01
CA ASP A 177 -0.39 27.13 -26.53
C ASP A 177 -1.86 26.72 -26.30
N ALA A 178 -2.44 26.03 -27.30
CA ALA A 178 -3.80 25.48 -27.19
C ALA A 178 -3.92 24.40 -26.08
N LEU A 179 -2.89 23.54 -25.91
CA LEU A 179 -2.86 22.56 -24.82
C LEU A 179 -2.94 23.25 -23.46
N LEU A 180 -2.15 24.31 -23.24
CA LEU A 180 -2.13 25.04 -21.97
C LEU A 180 -3.47 25.68 -21.65
N ASP A 181 -4.23 26.14 -22.67
CA ASP A 181 -5.60 26.65 -22.51
C ASP A 181 -6.59 25.52 -22.17
N MET A 182 -6.49 24.38 -22.85
CA MET A 182 -7.40 23.25 -22.62
C MET A 182 -7.32 22.70 -21.20
N ILE A 183 -6.12 22.67 -20.62
CA ILE A 183 -5.92 22.13 -19.25
C ILE A 183 -6.13 23.19 -18.16
N ASP A 184 -6.53 24.43 -18.49
CA ASP A 184 -6.55 25.51 -17.50
C ASP A 184 -7.49 25.24 -16.32
N ASP A 185 -8.62 24.59 -16.54
CA ASP A 185 -9.55 24.23 -15.46
C ASP A 185 -9.36 22.83 -14.89
N ALA A 186 -8.30 22.12 -15.27
CA ALA A 186 -7.98 20.83 -14.67
C ALA A 186 -7.45 20.96 -13.24
N ASP A 187 -7.90 20.09 -12.34
CA ASP A 187 -7.40 19.93 -10.98
C ASP A 187 -6.31 18.87 -10.90
N VAL A 188 -6.52 17.78 -11.64
CA VAL A 188 -5.59 16.65 -11.73
C VAL A 188 -5.23 16.38 -13.18
N ILE A 189 -3.95 16.29 -13.45
CA ILE A 189 -3.41 15.81 -14.73
C ILE A 189 -2.86 14.41 -14.48
N SER A 190 -3.30 13.42 -15.27
CA SER A 190 -2.89 12.03 -15.12
C SER A 190 -2.58 11.40 -16.47
N GLY A 191 -1.50 10.65 -16.54
CA GLY A 191 -1.09 9.86 -17.70
C GLY A 191 -0.53 8.51 -17.27
N TRP A 192 -0.26 7.61 -18.22
CA TRP A 192 0.35 6.32 -17.93
C TRP A 192 1.87 6.40 -18.01
N ASN A 193 2.58 6.27 -16.91
CA ASN A 193 4.02 6.53 -16.77
C ASN A 193 4.40 7.99 -17.05
N SER A 194 3.46 8.88 -16.88
CA SER A 194 3.62 10.31 -17.20
C SER A 194 4.60 11.04 -16.28
N GLU A 195 4.86 10.54 -15.08
CA GLU A 195 5.95 11.00 -14.21
C GLU A 195 7.32 10.78 -14.87
N GLY A 196 7.47 9.68 -15.59
CA GLY A 196 8.72 9.30 -16.23
C GLY A 196 8.91 9.84 -17.65
N TYR A 197 7.87 10.35 -18.30
CA TYR A 197 7.96 10.79 -19.68
C TYR A 197 7.15 12.05 -20.00
N ASP A 198 5.83 12.00 -20.00
CA ASP A 198 4.98 13.06 -20.56
C ASP A 198 5.20 14.42 -19.89
N ILE A 199 5.13 14.46 -18.57
CA ILE A 199 5.25 15.70 -17.81
C ILE A 199 6.61 16.37 -17.98
N PRO A 200 7.76 15.70 -17.77
CA PRO A 200 9.05 16.33 -18.01
C PRO A 200 9.26 16.73 -19.47
N TYR A 201 8.72 15.93 -20.42
CA TYR A 201 8.82 16.24 -21.83
C TYR A 201 8.03 17.50 -22.19
N ILE A 202 6.76 17.61 -21.78
CA ILE A 202 5.91 18.81 -21.97
C ILE A 202 6.59 20.04 -21.37
N VAL A 203 7.07 19.96 -20.13
CA VAL A 203 7.76 21.09 -19.48
C VAL A 203 8.98 21.54 -20.30
N GLY A 204 9.79 20.58 -20.77
CA GLY A 204 10.95 20.90 -21.60
C GLY A 204 10.59 21.48 -22.97
N ARG A 205 9.51 21.01 -23.61
CA ARG A 205 9.05 21.53 -24.93
C ARG A 205 8.39 22.89 -24.80
N VAL A 206 7.53 23.11 -23.81
CA VAL A 206 6.96 24.45 -23.53
C VAL A 206 8.06 25.49 -23.34
N ALA A 207 9.11 25.16 -22.57
CA ALA A 207 10.24 26.05 -22.36
C ALA A 207 11.04 26.37 -23.64
N ARG A 208 11.00 25.51 -24.67
CA ARG A 208 11.72 25.65 -25.95
C ARG A 208 10.88 26.26 -27.06
N ALA A 209 9.65 25.81 -27.19
CA ALA A 209 8.76 26.19 -28.30
C ALA A 209 8.01 27.50 -28.00
N LEU A 210 7.69 27.74 -26.75
CA LEU A 210 7.08 29.00 -26.25
C LEU A 210 8.10 29.81 -25.45
N ALA A 211 7.65 30.70 -24.60
CA ALA A 211 8.51 31.42 -23.67
C ALA A 211 8.62 30.65 -22.33
N LYS A 212 9.75 30.81 -21.62
CA LYS A 212 9.94 30.19 -20.30
C LYS A 212 8.85 30.61 -19.28
N ASP A 213 8.28 31.79 -19.43
CA ASP A 213 7.19 32.28 -18.58
C ASP A 213 5.87 31.54 -18.81
N ASP A 214 5.65 30.93 -19.99
CA ASP A 214 4.46 30.12 -20.29
C ASP A 214 4.40 28.84 -19.44
N LEU A 215 5.53 28.40 -18.88
CA LEU A 215 5.55 27.32 -17.87
C LEU A 215 4.67 27.62 -16.66
N ARG A 216 4.40 28.89 -16.36
CA ARG A 216 3.49 29.28 -15.27
C ARG A 216 2.05 28.87 -15.50
N ARG A 217 1.65 28.73 -16.76
CA ARG A 217 0.30 28.26 -17.13
C ARG A 217 0.03 26.80 -16.78
N LEU A 218 1.10 26.01 -16.62
CA LEU A 218 0.99 24.65 -16.05
C LEU A 218 0.59 24.67 -14.58
N CYS A 219 0.93 25.75 -13.84
CA CYS A 219 0.71 25.86 -12.40
C CYS A 219 -0.36 26.89 -12.05
N LEU A 220 -0.88 26.83 -10.83
CA LEU A 220 -1.69 27.91 -10.23
C LEU A 220 -0.81 28.92 -9.49
N TRP A 221 -1.40 30.03 -9.04
CA TRP A 221 -0.74 31.10 -8.27
C TRP A 221 0.52 31.67 -8.92
N ASN A 222 0.56 31.64 -10.26
CA ASN A 222 1.71 32.13 -11.05
C ASN A 222 3.05 31.45 -10.65
N GLN A 223 2.98 30.20 -10.20
CA GLN A 223 4.15 29.41 -9.82
C GLN A 223 4.81 28.79 -11.08
N MET A 224 6.05 28.34 -10.93
CA MET A 224 6.75 27.53 -11.94
C MET A 224 6.71 26.06 -11.55
N PRO A 225 6.68 25.13 -12.48
CA PRO A 225 6.90 23.71 -12.20
C PRO A 225 8.23 23.50 -11.47
N LYS A 226 8.24 22.71 -10.42
CA LYS A 226 9.42 22.46 -9.58
C LYS A 226 10.06 21.14 -9.98
N ARG A 227 11.29 21.18 -10.49
CA ARG A 227 12.05 19.98 -10.78
C ARG A 227 12.25 19.15 -9.51
N ARG A 228 12.00 17.84 -9.64
CA ARG A 228 12.23 16.82 -8.63
C ARG A 228 13.00 15.66 -9.23
N ASP A 229 14.22 15.43 -8.71
CA ASP A 229 15.00 14.24 -9.05
C ASP A 229 14.60 13.10 -8.09
N PHE A 230 14.51 11.90 -8.60
CA PHE A 230 14.14 10.71 -7.81
C PHE A 230 14.90 9.47 -8.30
N GLU A 231 14.99 8.49 -7.43
CA GLU A 231 15.55 7.18 -7.77
C GLU A 231 14.48 6.11 -7.58
N ARG A 232 14.30 5.26 -8.58
CA ARG A 232 13.35 4.15 -8.55
C ARG A 232 13.98 2.91 -9.17
N TYR A 233 13.98 1.81 -8.44
CA TYR A 233 14.63 0.55 -8.86
C TYR A 233 16.09 0.72 -9.30
N GLY A 234 16.85 1.54 -8.57
CA GLY A 234 18.26 1.81 -8.87
C GLY A 234 18.50 2.71 -10.11
N LYS A 235 17.44 3.24 -10.74
CA LYS A 235 17.53 4.19 -11.86
C LYS A 235 17.19 5.60 -11.41
N LYS A 236 18.11 6.52 -11.66
CA LYS A 236 17.87 7.96 -11.45
C LYS A 236 16.99 8.50 -12.56
N SER A 237 16.01 9.28 -12.22
CA SER A 237 15.10 9.96 -13.12
C SER A 237 14.75 11.34 -12.59
N MET A 238 14.05 12.13 -13.39
CA MET A 238 13.57 13.43 -12.98
C MET A 238 12.14 13.66 -13.46
N THR A 239 11.42 14.51 -12.76
CA THR A 239 10.08 14.97 -13.11
C THR A 239 9.87 16.41 -12.66
N TYR A 240 8.65 16.91 -12.81
CA TYR A 240 8.27 18.23 -12.31
C TYR A 240 6.99 18.13 -11.49
N ASP A 241 7.02 18.72 -10.30
CA ASP A 241 5.82 18.93 -9.49
C ASP A 241 5.08 20.14 -10.03
N ILE A 242 3.86 19.93 -10.49
CA ILE A 242 2.95 20.96 -10.96
C ILE A 242 2.20 21.52 -9.75
N VAL A 243 2.32 22.80 -9.49
CA VAL A 243 1.80 23.44 -8.29
C VAL A 243 0.35 23.89 -8.49
N GLY A 244 -0.54 23.38 -7.65
CA GLY A 244 -1.97 23.75 -7.67
C GLY A 244 -2.83 22.95 -8.64
N ARG A 245 -2.23 22.38 -9.70
CA ARG A 245 -2.78 21.28 -10.48
C ARG A 245 -1.99 20.04 -10.14
N VAL A 246 -2.64 19.06 -9.58
CA VAL A 246 -1.95 17.88 -9.08
C VAL A 246 -1.61 16.94 -10.23
N HIS A 247 -0.35 16.58 -10.39
CA HIS A 247 0.02 15.48 -11.28
C HIS A 247 0.01 14.16 -10.51
N LEU A 248 -0.73 13.18 -11.01
CA LEU A 248 -0.76 11.81 -10.51
C LEU A 248 -0.52 10.83 -11.66
N ASP A 249 0.60 10.15 -11.64
CA ASP A 249 0.87 9.06 -12.59
C ASP A 249 -0.03 7.86 -12.30
N TYR A 250 -0.90 7.51 -13.28
CA TYR A 250 -1.89 6.45 -13.10
C TYR A 250 -1.27 5.06 -12.96
N MET A 251 -0.14 4.79 -13.60
CA MET A 251 0.60 3.55 -13.41
C MET A 251 1.07 3.39 -11.96
N GLN A 252 1.47 4.49 -11.30
CA GLN A 252 1.87 4.45 -9.89
C GLN A 252 0.65 4.28 -8.97
N LEU A 253 -0.48 4.91 -9.28
CA LEU A 253 -1.75 4.66 -8.58
C LEU A 253 -2.16 3.19 -8.69
N TYR A 254 -2.08 2.64 -9.91
CA TYR A 254 -2.40 1.24 -10.16
C TYR A 254 -1.51 0.31 -9.33
N ARG A 255 -0.20 0.51 -9.35
CA ARG A 255 0.75 -0.26 -8.52
C ARG A 255 0.47 -0.15 -7.03
N LYS A 256 0.07 1.02 -6.57
CA LYS A 256 -0.18 1.28 -5.15
C LYS A 256 -1.46 0.63 -4.64
N TYR A 257 -2.53 0.70 -5.40
CA TYR A 257 -3.87 0.27 -4.96
C TYR A 257 -4.27 -1.12 -5.44
N THR A 258 -3.43 -1.75 -6.28
CA THR A 258 -3.58 -3.16 -6.69
C THR A 258 -2.64 -4.02 -5.84
N TYR A 259 -3.21 -4.95 -5.07
CA TYR A 259 -2.42 -5.80 -4.17
C TYR A 259 -1.75 -6.97 -4.87
N GLU A 260 -2.17 -7.32 -6.07
CA GLU A 260 -1.62 -8.41 -6.86
C GLU A 260 -0.55 -7.89 -7.82
N GLU A 261 0.60 -8.53 -7.85
CA GLU A 261 1.62 -8.23 -8.84
C GLU A 261 1.16 -8.62 -10.25
N ARG A 262 1.48 -7.80 -11.23
CA ARG A 262 1.22 -8.04 -12.65
C ARG A 262 2.51 -8.44 -13.36
N HIS A 263 2.42 -9.36 -14.31
CA HIS A 263 3.56 -9.73 -15.14
C HIS A 263 4.09 -8.57 -15.99
N SER A 264 3.26 -7.59 -16.30
CA SER A 264 3.62 -6.35 -17.00
C SER A 264 2.74 -5.21 -16.54
N TYR A 265 3.34 -4.02 -16.42
CA TYR A 265 2.64 -2.76 -16.15
C TYR A 265 2.58 -1.85 -17.38
N ALA A 266 2.78 -2.39 -18.58
CA ALA A 266 2.51 -1.67 -19.81
C ALA A 266 1.00 -1.40 -19.95
N LEU A 267 0.60 -0.23 -20.47
CA LEU A 267 -0.81 0.17 -20.61
C LEU A 267 -1.62 -0.89 -21.37
N ASN A 268 -1.04 -1.47 -22.44
CA ASN A 268 -1.70 -2.53 -23.20
C ASN A 268 -2.02 -3.77 -22.35
N ALA A 269 -1.06 -4.23 -21.54
CA ALA A 269 -1.25 -5.41 -20.70
C ALA A 269 -2.29 -5.17 -19.60
N ILE A 270 -2.30 -3.97 -19.01
CA ILE A 270 -3.27 -3.60 -17.98
C ILE A 270 -4.65 -3.33 -18.59
N GLY A 271 -4.72 -2.68 -19.76
CA GLY A 271 -5.97 -2.48 -20.51
C GLY A 271 -6.64 -3.81 -20.85
N GLU A 272 -5.87 -4.76 -21.38
CA GLU A 272 -6.36 -6.12 -21.67
C GLU A 272 -6.85 -6.83 -20.40
N TYR A 273 -6.05 -6.78 -19.34
CA TYR A 273 -6.39 -7.43 -18.07
C TYR A 273 -7.64 -6.85 -17.40
N GLU A 274 -7.71 -5.53 -17.32
CA GLU A 274 -8.79 -4.85 -16.58
C GLU A 274 -10.05 -4.63 -17.43
N LEU A 275 -9.90 -4.29 -18.72
CA LEU A 275 -11.00 -3.88 -19.58
C LEU A 275 -11.34 -4.92 -20.66
N GLY A 276 -10.39 -5.80 -21.00
CA GLY A 276 -10.46 -6.62 -22.21
C GLY A 276 -10.19 -5.82 -23.49
N GLU A 277 -9.62 -4.63 -23.36
CA GLU A 277 -9.30 -3.71 -24.45
C GLU A 277 -7.79 -3.59 -24.62
N GLN A 278 -7.33 -3.39 -25.85
CA GLN A 278 -5.91 -3.29 -26.20
C GLN A 278 -5.61 -1.99 -26.93
N LYS A 279 -4.32 -1.64 -26.97
CA LYS A 279 -3.81 -0.61 -27.86
C LYS A 279 -4.01 -0.99 -29.33
N ILE A 280 -3.99 0.02 -30.21
CA ILE A 280 -4.01 -0.22 -31.66
C ILE A 280 -2.65 -0.79 -32.07
N GLU A 281 -2.66 -1.96 -32.69
CA GLU A 281 -1.46 -2.55 -33.26
C GLU A 281 -1.06 -1.87 -34.58
N TYR A 282 0.22 -1.64 -34.78
CA TYR A 282 0.76 -1.08 -35.99
C TYR A 282 2.08 -1.78 -36.35
N GLU A 283 2.44 -1.76 -37.64
CA GLU A 283 3.71 -2.29 -38.14
C GLU A 283 4.77 -1.17 -38.19
N GLY A 284 6.03 -1.51 -37.92
CA GLY A 284 7.15 -0.56 -37.95
C GLY A 284 7.31 0.26 -36.68
N THR A 285 7.80 1.46 -36.80
CA THR A 285 8.03 2.40 -35.69
C THR A 285 6.97 3.51 -35.66
N LEU A 286 6.84 4.20 -34.56
CA LEU A 286 5.82 5.23 -34.37
C LEU A 286 6.02 6.44 -35.32
N ASP A 287 7.28 6.81 -35.60
CA ASP A 287 7.62 7.85 -36.58
C ASP A 287 7.27 7.44 -38.02
N GLN A 288 7.39 6.15 -38.36
CA GLN A 288 6.91 5.63 -39.63
C GLN A 288 5.39 5.71 -39.71
N LEU A 289 4.69 5.33 -38.64
CA LEU A 289 3.23 5.46 -38.56
C LEU A 289 2.81 6.93 -38.76
N TYR A 290 3.43 7.87 -38.04
CA TYR A 290 3.18 9.31 -38.19
C TYR A 290 3.32 9.81 -39.65
N LYS A 291 4.39 9.39 -40.32
CA LYS A 291 4.70 9.83 -41.68
C LYS A 291 3.86 9.14 -42.77
N GLN A 292 3.44 7.88 -42.53
CA GLN A 292 2.81 7.04 -43.57
C GLN A 292 1.31 6.86 -43.39
N ASP A 293 0.81 6.81 -42.15
CA ASP A 293 -0.62 6.66 -41.85
C ASP A 293 -1.02 7.56 -40.67
N PHE A 294 -1.16 8.84 -40.98
CA PHE A 294 -1.50 9.87 -40.00
C PHE A 294 -2.88 9.64 -39.37
N TYR A 295 -3.83 8.99 -40.08
CA TYR A 295 -5.12 8.61 -39.51
C TYR A 295 -4.92 7.63 -38.35
N LYS A 296 -4.21 6.54 -38.58
CA LYS A 296 -3.95 5.52 -37.58
C LYS A 296 -3.08 6.03 -36.44
N PHE A 297 -2.16 6.95 -36.72
CA PHE A 297 -1.35 7.63 -35.71
C PHE A 297 -2.22 8.44 -34.72
N LEU A 298 -3.17 9.25 -35.22
CA LEU A 298 -4.10 9.99 -34.39
C LEU A 298 -5.01 9.05 -33.58
N ASP A 299 -5.53 7.99 -34.21
CA ASP A 299 -6.37 7.01 -33.54
C ASP A 299 -5.61 6.25 -32.43
N TYR A 300 -4.33 5.93 -32.67
CA TYR A 300 -3.43 5.31 -31.68
C TYR A 300 -3.30 6.18 -30.41
N ASN A 301 -2.91 7.45 -30.54
CA ASN A 301 -2.78 8.36 -29.41
C ASN A 301 -4.13 8.58 -28.68
N ARG A 302 -5.23 8.67 -29.43
CA ARG A 302 -6.59 8.75 -28.84
C ARG A 302 -6.98 7.50 -28.07
N GLN A 303 -6.61 6.32 -28.58
CA GLN A 303 -6.93 5.04 -27.92
C GLN A 303 -6.17 4.89 -26.60
N ASP A 304 -4.92 5.36 -26.51
CA ASP A 304 -4.15 5.32 -25.25
C ASP A 304 -4.84 6.13 -24.15
N VAL A 305 -5.33 7.32 -24.47
CA VAL A 305 -6.08 8.15 -23.50
C VAL A 305 -7.46 7.55 -23.18
N ARG A 306 -8.16 6.94 -24.16
CA ARG A 306 -9.43 6.23 -23.89
C ARG A 306 -9.22 5.07 -22.91
N LEU A 307 -8.20 4.25 -23.14
CA LEU A 307 -7.87 3.13 -22.24
C LEU A 307 -7.63 3.64 -20.81
N LEU A 308 -6.86 4.71 -20.67
CA LEU A 308 -6.56 5.31 -19.37
C LEU A 308 -7.83 5.85 -18.68
N ALA A 309 -8.67 6.60 -19.42
CA ALA A 309 -9.94 7.11 -18.89
C ALA A 309 -10.90 5.98 -18.49
N ASN A 310 -10.99 4.92 -19.31
CA ASN A 310 -11.81 3.73 -19.02
C ASN A 310 -11.29 2.97 -17.80
N LEU A 311 -9.94 2.90 -17.62
CA LEU A 311 -9.35 2.31 -16.42
C LEU A 311 -9.76 3.07 -15.16
N ASP A 312 -9.67 4.41 -15.16
CA ASP A 312 -10.10 5.19 -13.98
C ASP A 312 -11.61 5.14 -13.80
N ALA A 313 -12.41 5.15 -14.88
CA ALA A 313 -13.86 4.99 -14.80
C ALA A 313 -14.26 3.68 -14.08
N LYS A 314 -13.49 2.60 -14.27
CA LYS A 314 -13.68 1.31 -13.60
C LYS A 314 -13.09 1.28 -12.20
N LEU A 315 -11.82 1.68 -12.04
CA LEU A 315 -11.04 1.45 -10.82
C LEU A 315 -11.19 2.57 -9.80
N LYS A 316 -11.44 3.80 -10.24
CA LYS A 316 -11.67 4.97 -9.39
C LYS A 316 -10.51 5.28 -8.42
N PHE A 317 -9.26 5.06 -8.86
CA PHE A 317 -8.10 5.22 -7.98
C PHE A 317 -7.78 6.69 -7.66
N ILE A 318 -8.07 7.63 -8.58
CA ILE A 318 -7.92 9.06 -8.28
C ILE A 318 -8.95 9.49 -7.22
N ASP A 319 -10.20 9.06 -7.37
CA ASP A 319 -11.24 9.32 -6.37
C ASP A 319 -10.89 8.70 -5.00
N LEU A 320 -10.32 7.48 -5.00
CA LEU A 320 -9.88 6.81 -3.77
C LEU A 320 -8.76 7.60 -3.08
N ALA A 321 -7.79 8.10 -3.86
CA ALA A 321 -6.71 8.94 -3.33
C ALA A 321 -7.26 10.27 -2.78
N ASN A 322 -8.24 10.87 -3.45
CA ASN A 322 -8.91 12.09 -3.02
C ASN A 322 -9.64 11.91 -1.66
N GLU A 323 -10.44 10.86 -1.54
CA GLU A 323 -11.08 10.52 -0.26
C GLU A 323 -10.06 10.25 0.85
N LEU A 324 -8.96 9.56 0.53
CA LEU A 324 -7.86 9.28 1.48
C LEU A 324 -7.18 10.57 1.94
N ALA A 325 -6.98 11.55 1.04
CA ALA A 325 -6.43 12.85 1.36
C ALA A 325 -7.30 13.61 2.35
N HIS A 326 -8.61 13.67 2.10
CA HIS A 326 -9.57 14.39 2.93
C HIS A 326 -9.78 13.71 4.29
N ASP A 327 -9.83 12.38 4.34
CA ASP A 327 -9.95 11.63 5.59
C ASP A 327 -8.79 11.88 6.56
N ASN A 328 -7.61 12.20 6.04
CA ASN A 328 -6.40 12.42 6.83
C ASN A 328 -5.89 13.88 6.81
N THR A 329 -6.61 14.82 6.19
CA THR A 329 -6.24 16.24 6.05
C THR A 329 -4.85 16.45 5.47
N VAL A 330 -4.54 15.76 4.38
CA VAL A 330 -3.28 15.88 3.62
C VAL A 330 -3.58 16.30 2.18
N LEU A 331 -2.56 16.80 1.47
CA LEU A 331 -2.69 17.08 0.05
C LEU A 331 -2.72 15.78 -0.76
N LEU A 332 -3.37 15.81 -1.91
CA LEU A 332 -3.56 14.66 -2.79
C LEU A 332 -2.24 13.95 -3.16
N PRO A 333 -1.13 14.65 -3.52
CA PRO A 333 0.17 13.99 -3.77
C PRO A 333 0.73 13.25 -2.56
N THR A 334 0.41 13.69 -1.34
CA THR A 334 0.87 13.05 -0.10
C THR A 334 0.32 11.62 0.01
N THR A 335 -0.82 11.35 -0.61
CA THR A 335 -1.45 10.02 -0.56
C THR A 335 -0.60 8.94 -1.23
N MET A 336 0.38 9.31 -2.04
CA MET A 336 1.34 8.37 -2.61
C MET A 336 2.33 7.80 -1.59
N GLY A 337 2.47 8.42 -0.39
CA GLY A 337 3.34 7.98 0.70
C GLY A 337 2.56 7.53 1.95
N ALA A 338 2.66 6.25 2.34
CA ALA A 338 1.95 5.73 3.53
C ALA A 338 2.38 6.41 4.84
N VAL A 339 3.67 6.72 4.99
CA VAL A 339 4.24 7.33 6.21
C VAL A 339 3.65 8.70 6.49
N ALA A 340 3.57 9.56 5.47
CA ALA A 340 3.08 10.93 5.66
C ALA A 340 1.58 10.98 5.99
N ILE A 341 0.79 10.09 5.38
CA ILE A 341 -0.64 9.94 5.72
C ILE A 341 -0.80 9.51 7.17
N THR A 342 -0.07 8.46 7.56
CA THR A 342 -0.14 7.89 8.92
C THR A 342 0.31 8.91 9.97
N ASP A 343 1.41 9.63 9.72
CA ASP A 343 1.87 10.70 10.60
C ASP A 343 0.74 11.71 10.85
N GLN A 344 0.12 12.23 9.77
CA GLN A 344 -0.93 13.24 9.91
C GLN A 344 -2.19 12.69 10.58
N ALA A 345 -2.58 11.46 10.28
CA ALA A 345 -3.72 10.81 10.93
C ALA A 345 -3.53 10.69 12.47
N ILE A 346 -2.32 10.31 12.89
CA ILE A 346 -1.99 10.21 14.33
C ILE A 346 -1.92 11.61 14.95
N ILE A 347 -1.37 12.62 14.24
CA ILE A 347 -1.37 14.02 14.69
C ILE A 347 -2.81 14.51 14.94
N ASN A 348 -3.71 14.32 13.96
CA ASN A 348 -5.12 14.69 14.07
C ASN A 348 -5.79 14.02 15.29
N ALA A 349 -5.51 12.73 15.51
CA ALA A 349 -6.04 11.97 16.63
C ALA A 349 -5.53 12.50 18.00
N ALA A 350 -4.25 12.87 18.08
CA ALA A 350 -3.65 13.45 19.27
C ALA A 350 -4.20 14.86 19.56
N HIS A 351 -4.28 15.72 18.53
CA HIS A 351 -4.83 17.08 18.65
C HIS A 351 -6.29 17.08 19.08
N LYS A 352 -7.10 16.13 18.59
CA LYS A 352 -8.49 15.94 19.04
C LYS A 352 -8.60 15.68 20.53
N GLN A 353 -7.56 15.08 21.13
CA GLN A 353 -7.46 14.86 22.58
C GLN A 353 -6.74 16.00 23.32
N GLY A 354 -6.35 17.08 22.63
CA GLY A 354 -5.58 18.19 23.19
C GLY A 354 -4.12 17.85 23.53
N LEU A 355 -3.58 16.80 22.92
CA LEU A 355 -2.23 16.30 23.17
C LEU A 355 -1.25 16.74 22.09
N VAL A 356 -0.01 17.02 22.52
CA VAL A 356 1.09 17.50 21.67
C VAL A 356 1.95 16.30 21.26
N VAL A 357 2.30 16.24 19.96
CA VAL A 357 3.08 15.12 19.40
C VAL A 357 4.59 15.42 19.34
N PRO A 358 5.47 14.41 19.32
CA PRO A 358 6.91 14.62 19.18
C PRO A 358 7.26 15.24 17.81
N GLY A 359 8.38 15.93 17.71
CA GLY A 359 9.02 16.30 16.44
C GLY A 359 9.57 15.07 15.73
N LYS A 360 9.74 15.15 14.40
CA LYS A 360 10.44 14.10 13.66
C LYS A 360 11.88 13.99 14.14
N LYS A 361 12.33 12.78 14.37
CA LYS A 361 13.74 12.52 14.66
C LYS A 361 14.57 12.87 13.42
N PRO A 362 15.72 13.56 13.59
CA PRO A 362 16.62 13.78 12.47
C PRO A 362 17.02 12.41 11.89
N TYR A 363 16.96 12.31 10.58
CA TYR A 363 17.48 11.13 9.89
C TYR A 363 18.98 11.12 10.05
N SER A 364 19.51 10.35 11.00
CA SER A 364 20.96 10.12 11.13
C SER A 364 21.32 8.86 10.34
N LYS A 365 22.41 8.91 9.57
CA LYS A 365 22.98 7.70 8.96
C LYS A 365 23.30 6.64 10.02
N GLU A 366 23.63 7.04 11.23
CA GLU A 366 23.85 6.16 12.38
C GLU A 366 22.58 5.36 12.78
N SER A 367 21.38 5.88 12.57
CA SER A 367 20.14 5.11 12.76
C SER A 367 19.90 4.06 11.66
N VAL A 368 20.59 4.18 10.53
CA VAL A 368 20.64 3.19 9.44
C VAL A 368 21.80 2.23 9.66
N ASP A 369 22.91 2.70 10.24
CA ASP A 369 24.08 1.84 10.57
C ASP A 369 23.79 0.87 11.72
N ILE A 370 22.85 1.18 12.62
CA ILE A 370 22.28 0.21 13.58
C ILE A 370 21.41 -0.83 12.86
N MET A 371 20.91 -0.52 11.67
CA MET A 371 20.14 -1.39 10.77
C MET A 371 20.99 -1.86 9.57
N GLY A 372 22.29 -2.02 9.71
CA GLY A 372 23.28 -2.53 8.76
C GLY A 372 22.93 -2.41 7.27
N GLU A 373 23.70 -1.65 6.50
CA GLU A 373 23.57 -1.58 5.04
C GLU A 373 23.81 -2.94 4.32
N ASP A 374 24.23 -3.98 5.06
CA ASP A 374 24.62 -5.29 4.50
C ASP A 374 23.99 -6.50 5.20
N ASP A 375 23.15 -6.30 6.21
CA ASP A 375 22.51 -7.41 6.92
C ASP A 375 20.99 -7.36 6.80
N ASP A 376 20.42 -8.40 6.26
CA ASP A 376 19.01 -8.78 6.30
C ASP A 376 18.44 -8.81 7.75
N ASP A 377 19.27 -8.50 8.74
CA ASP A 377 19.11 -8.69 10.17
C ASP A 377 18.53 -7.52 10.95
N GLY A 378 18.45 -6.33 10.36
CA GLY A 378 17.79 -5.16 10.96
C GLY A 378 16.28 -5.07 10.70
N ARG A 379 15.70 -6.04 10.00
CA ARG A 379 14.26 -6.07 9.75
C ARG A 379 13.53 -6.70 10.92
N ALA A 380 12.41 -6.10 11.32
CA ALA A 380 11.49 -6.75 12.25
C ALA A 380 11.16 -8.15 11.73
N ALA A 381 11.22 -9.17 12.60
CA ALA A 381 10.93 -10.54 12.23
C ALA A 381 9.61 -10.63 11.45
N GLY A 382 9.64 -11.25 10.28
CA GLY A 382 8.50 -11.35 9.38
C GLY A 382 7.31 -12.14 9.94
N ALA A 383 6.22 -12.22 9.20
CA ALA A 383 5.05 -13.02 9.55
C ALA A 383 5.41 -14.51 9.69
N TYR A 384 4.67 -15.23 10.55
CA TYR A 384 4.76 -16.67 10.61
C TYR A 384 4.06 -17.28 9.39
N VAL A 385 4.78 -18.09 8.64
CA VAL A 385 4.24 -18.90 7.56
C VAL A 385 4.47 -20.36 7.92
N ALA A 386 3.39 -21.12 8.06
CA ALA A 386 3.48 -22.56 8.28
C ALA A 386 4.00 -23.24 7.00
N HIS A 387 4.96 -24.15 7.13
CA HIS A 387 5.36 -24.97 5.99
C HIS A 387 4.17 -25.85 5.56
N PRO A 388 3.81 -25.84 4.26
CA PRO A 388 2.72 -26.66 3.76
C PRO A 388 3.03 -28.14 3.98
N LYS A 389 2.06 -28.88 4.49
CA LYS A 389 2.17 -30.32 4.57
C LYS A 389 1.83 -30.93 3.24
N VAL A 390 2.79 -31.64 2.69
CA VAL A 390 2.65 -32.33 1.42
C VAL A 390 1.62 -33.44 1.54
N GLY A 391 0.63 -33.45 0.66
CA GLY A 391 -0.38 -34.51 0.61
C GLY A 391 -1.76 -34.01 0.20
N ILE A 392 -2.68 -34.90 0.01
CA ILE A 392 -4.10 -34.63 -0.18
C ILE A 392 -4.75 -34.61 1.20
N HIS A 393 -5.26 -33.43 1.59
CA HIS A 393 -5.89 -33.24 2.88
C HIS A 393 -7.40 -33.10 2.71
N LYS A 394 -8.14 -33.77 3.56
CA LYS A 394 -9.59 -33.80 3.59
C LYS A 394 -10.14 -32.93 4.69
N TYR A 395 -11.35 -32.36 4.50
CA TYR A 395 -12.05 -31.56 5.49
C TYR A 395 -11.24 -30.34 5.94
N ILE A 396 -10.73 -29.56 4.98
CA ILE A 396 -9.98 -28.34 5.28
C ILE A 396 -10.96 -27.25 5.69
N GLY A 397 -10.86 -26.84 6.95
CA GLY A 397 -11.47 -25.59 7.44
C GLY A 397 -10.46 -24.47 7.37
N ALA A 398 -10.86 -23.29 6.89
CA ALA A 398 -10.04 -22.11 6.96
C ALA A 398 -10.46 -21.25 8.16
N ILE A 399 -9.48 -20.80 8.94
CA ILE A 399 -9.68 -19.82 10.02
C ILE A 399 -8.90 -18.58 9.62
N ASP A 400 -9.59 -17.43 9.54
CA ASP A 400 -8.97 -16.15 9.22
C ASP A 400 -9.02 -15.23 10.44
N ILE A 401 -7.87 -14.67 10.82
CA ILE A 401 -7.77 -13.66 11.87
C ILE A 401 -7.96 -12.29 11.22
N ASN A 402 -9.17 -11.75 11.36
CA ASN A 402 -9.50 -10.47 10.78
C ASN A 402 -8.59 -9.33 11.31
N SER A 403 -7.78 -8.74 10.43
CA SER A 403 -6.89 -7.62 10.74
C SER A 403 -5.91 -7.94 11.89
N LEU A 404 -5.16 -9.04 11.79
CA LEU A 404 -4.28 -9.56 12.85
C LEU A 404 -3.41 -8.45 13.49
N TYR A 405 -2.58 -7.73 12.72
CA TYR A 405 -1.69 -6.72 13.27
C TYR A 405 -2.40 -5.51 13.89
N PRO A 406 -3.39 -4.88 13.25
CA PRO A 406 -4.21 -3.85 13.90
C PRO A 406 -4.88 -4.34 15.18
N SER A 407 -5.35 -5.58 15.21
CA SER A 407 -5.98 -6.16 16.40
C SER A 407 -4.97 -6.42 17.52
N THR A 408 -3.77 -6.86 17.19
CA THR A 408 -2.67 -7.06 18.14
C THR A 408 -2.24 -5.73 18.79
N ILE A 409 -2.05 -4.67 17.96
CA ILE A 409 -1.72 -3.33 18.46
C ILE A 409 -2.79 -2.81 19.42
N ARG A 410 -4.06 -3.00 19.07
CA ARG A 410 -5.18 -2.59 19.93
C ARG A 410 -5.26 -3.40 21.23
N ALA A 411 -5.10 -4.73 21.15
CA ALA A 411 -5.23 -5.63 22.29
C ALA A 411 -4.16 -5.38 23.37
N LEU A 412 -2.94 -5.08 22.95
CA LEU A 412 -1.83 -4.77 23.85
C LEU A 412 -1.58 -3.26 24.04
N ASN A 413 -2.49 -2.42 23.57
CA ASN A 413 -2.41 -0.97 23.72
C ASN A 413 -1.04 -0.39 23.27
N MET A 414 -0.52 -0.87 22.13
CA MET A 414 0.82 -0.54 21.65
C MET A 414 0.89 0.88 21.06
N GLY A 415 1.60 1.77 21.71
CA GLY A 415 1.91 3.13 21.27
C GLY A 415 3.22 3.59 21.92
N PRO A 416 3.93 4.58 21.34
CA PRO A 416 5.19 5.07 21.93
C PRO A 416 5.01 5.57 23.37
N GLU A 417 3.85 6.16 23.66
CA GLU A 417 3.48 6.72 24.96
C GLU A 417 3.02 5.68 25.97
N THR A 418 2.78 4.45 25.55
CA THR A 418 2.31 3.37 26.43
C THR A 418 3.41 2.38 26.79
N ILE A 419 4.61 2.52 26.21
CA ILE A 419 5.77 1.70 26.56
C ILE A 419 6.20 2.05 27.99
N VAL A 420 6.40 1.02 28.82
CA VAL A 420 6.90 1.13 30.20
C VAL A 420 8.33 0.65 30.30
N GLY A 421 8.67 -0.40 29.56
CA GLY A 421 10.01 -0.97 29.53
C GLY A 421 10.15 -2.14 28.56
N GLN A 422 11.39 -2.59 28.41
CA GLN A 422 11.76 -3.71 27.55
C GLN A 422 12.55 -4.75 28.35
N ILE A 423 12.05 -5.97 28.37
CA ILE A 423 12.78 -7.10 28.98
C ILE A 423 13.89 -7.56 28.03
N ARG A 424 15.11 -7.66 28.54
CA ARG A 424 16.25 -8.28 27.86
C ARG A 424 16.71 -9.49 28.66
N PRO A 425 16.53 -10.74 28.18
CA PRO A 425 17.08 -11.92 28.85
C PRO A 425 18.62 -11.89 28.83
N ILE A 426 19.26 -11.94 29.96
CA ILE A 426 20.75 -12.00 30.05
C ILE A 426 21.30 -13.21 29.30
N MET A 427 20.55 -14.31 29.28
CA MET A 427 20.91 -15.51 28.51
C MET A 427 20.99 -15.29 27.00
N THR A 428 20.29 -14.29 26.46
CA THR A 428 20.34 -13.95 25.04
C THR A 428 21.74 -13.54 24.61
N ASP A 429 22.32 -12.59 25.31
CA ASP A 429 23.64 -12.07 25.00
C ASP A 429 24.70 -13.18 25.11
N ARG A 430 24.60 -14.04 26.13
CA ARG A 430 25.46 -15.21 26.27
C ARG A 430 25.29 -16.19 25.11
N TYR A 431 24.06 -16.54 24.79
CA TYR A 431 23.81 -17.51 23.72
C TYR A 431 24.26 -16.98 22.38
N ILE A 432 23.98 -15.72 22.05
CA ILE A 432 24.44 -15.09 20.82
C ILE A 432 25.97 -15.06 20.79
N ALA A 433 26.60 -14.59 21.86
CA ALA A 433 28.07 -14.58 21.96
C ALA A 433 28.67 -15.98 21.78
N GLU A 434 28.06 -17.02 22.36
CA GLU A 434 28.48 -18.39 22.20
C GLU A 434 28.28 -18.93 20.79
N LYS A 435 27.14 -18.70 20.16
CA LYS A 435 26.82 -19.14 18.78
C LYS A 435 27.60 -18.38 17.73
N MET A 436 27.98 -17.14 18.01
CA MET A 436 28.75 -16.29 17.10
C MET A 436 30.26 -16.35 17.34
N LYS A 437 30.71 -16.99 18.43
CA LYS A 437 32.11 -17.05 18.85
C LYS A 437 33.07 -17.48 17.74
N ASP A 438 32.66 -18.48 16.94
CA ASP A 438 33.49 -19.03 15.86
C ASP A 438 33.29 -18.30 14.51
N ARG A 439 32.40 -17.30 14.47
CA ARG A 439 32.07 -16.53 13.27
C ARG A 439 32.57 -15.09 13.33
N LEU A 440 33.18 -14.70 14.43
CA LEU A 440 33.80 -13.39 14.61
C LEU A 440 35.21 -13.42 14.05
N VAL A 441 35.46 -12.66 12.98
CA VAL A 441 36.82 -12.44 12.44
C VAL A 441 37.12 -10.95 12.62
N GLY A 442 38.00 -10.67 13.60
CA GLY A 442 38.28 -9.30 14.00
C GLY A 442 37.04 -8.61 14.63
N LYS A 443 36.69 -7.45 14.12
CA LYS A 443 35.46 -6.70 14.55
C LYS A 443 34.26 -6.90 13.62
N ARG A 444 34.36 -7.77 12.60
CA ARG A 444 33.29 -8.03 11.64
C ARG A 444 32.74 -9.44 11.83
N MET A 445 31.43 -9.56 11.93
CA MET A 445 30.75 -10.86 11.85
C MET A 445 30.80 -11.38 10.40
N MET A 446 31.23 -12.64 10.23
CA MET A 446 31.06 -13.32 8.94
C MET A 446 29.59 -13.63 8.69
N LYS A 447 29.16 -13.60 7.40
CA LYS A 447 27.81 -14.00 6.98
C LYS A 447 27.42 -15.36 7.58
N GLY A 448 26.49 -15.35 8.50
CA GLY A 448 25.89 -16.52 9.15
C GLY A 448 24.35 -16.42 9.08
N PRO A 449 23.60 -17.37 9.65
CA PRO A 449 22.18 -17.17 9.84
C PRO A 449 21.99 -15.87 10.62
N SER A 450 21.04 -15.07 10.15
CA SER A 450 20.78 -13.74 10.64
C SER A 450 20.54 -13.72 12.16
N PHE A 451 20.87 -12.59 12.80
CA PHE A 451 20.54 -12.36 14.21
C PHE A 451 19.03 -12.57 14.45
N SER A 452 18.18 -12.15 13.51
CA SER A 452 16.74 -12.38 13.59
C SER A 452 16.37 -13.86 13.51
N ALA A 453 17.07 -14.69 12.72
CA ALA A 453 16.83 -16.13 12.69
C ALA A 453 17.31 -16.84 13.97
N ALA A 454 18.41 -16.38 14.56
CA ALA A 454 18.87 -16.86 15.88
C ALA A 454 17.92 -16.39 16.99
N TRP A 455 17.44 -15.16 16.91
CA TRP A 455 16.43 -14.58 17.78
C TRP A 455 15.08 -15.31 17.63
N GLU A 456 14.65 -15.62 16.41
CA GLU A 456 13.45 -16.41 16.15
C GLU A 456 13.50 -17.82 16.73
N GLY A 457 14.62 -18.49 16.56
CA GLY A 457 14.80 -19.84 17.08
C GLY A 457 14.76 -19.92 18.60
N LEU A 458 15.16 -18.84 19.29
CA LEU A 458 15.24 -18.78 20.74
C LEU A 458 14.13 -17.94 21.39
N PHE A 459 13.74 -16.83 20.77
CA PHE A 459 12.96 -15.77 21.43
C PHE A 459 11.56 -15.55 20.84
N GLY A 460 11.28 -15.95 19.62
CA GLY A 460 9.94 -15.77 18.99
C GLY A 460 8.79 -16.45 19.75
N SER A 461 9.12 -17.40 20.63
CA SER A 461 8.18 -18.00 21.58
C SER A 461 8.75 -18.12 22.99
N LEU A 462 10.04 -17.84 23.17
CA LEU A 462 10.76 -18.12 24.42
C LEU A 462 10.76 -16.93 25.38
N GLU A 463 10.68 -15.68 24.93
CA GLU A 463 10.58 -14.56 25.87
C GLU A 463 9.23 -14.55 26.58
N TYR A 464 8.16 -14.83 25.86
CA TYR A 464 6.87 -15.07 26.48
C TYR A 464 6.89 -16.35 27.34
N SER A 465 7.49 -17.43 26.83
CA SER A 465 7.73 -18.67 27.58
C SER A 465 8.68 -18.48 28.73
N ALA A 466 9.63 -17.54 28.59
CA ALA A 466 10.60 -17.25 29.62
C ALA A 466 9.89 -16.72 30.85
N VAL A 467 9.02 -15.78 30.73
CA VAL A 467 8.24 -15.27 31.85
C VAL A 467 7.10 -16.22 32.25
N MET A 468 6.55 -16.99 31.30
CA MET A 468 5.34 -17.81 31.50
C MET A 468 5.61 -19.27 31.88
N ASN A 469 6.74 -19.87 31.44
CA ASN A 469 7.02 -21.31 31.61
C ASN A 469 8.35 -21.61 32.31
N MET A 470 8.98 -20.63 32.96
CA MET A 470 10.38 -20.72 33.34
C MET A 470 10.71 -21.37 34.65
N GLU A 471 11.96 -21.76 34.68
CA GLU A 471 12.73 -21.78 35.89
C GLU A 471 12.68 -20.41 36.57
N ARG A 472 11.95 -20.32 37.67
CA ARG A 472 11.60 -19.07 38.38
C ARG A 472 12.78 -18.18 38.76
N GLY A 473 13.98 -18.76 38.82
CA GLY A 473 15.22 -18.06 39.14
C GLY A 473 16.00 -17.48 37.96
N THR A 474 15.51 -17.59 36.73
CA THR A 474 16.18 -17.01 35.56
C THR A 474 16.25 -15.50 35.67
N GLU A 475 17.44 -14.93 35.52
CA GLU A 475 17.67 -13.49 35.57
C GLU A 475 17.29 -12.83 34.24
N LEU A 476 16.53 -11.76 34.32
CA LEU A 476 16.08 -10.91 33.20
C LEU A 476 16.49 -9.46 33.47
N THR A 477 17.00 -8.79 32.48
CA THR A 477 17.27 -7.35 32.54
C THR A 477 16.10 -6.58 31.94
N ILE A 478 15.69 -5.51 32.60
CA ILE A 478 14.62 -4.61 32.15
C ILE A 478 15.20 -3.21 31.94
N ASP A 479 15.04 -2.69 30.72
CA ASP A 479 15.25 -1.29 30.40
C ASP A 479 13.94 -0.54 30.61
N TRP A 480 13.87 0.33 31.60
CA TRP A 480 12.69 1.13 31.89
C TRP A 480 12.65 2.41 31.05
N GLU A 481 11.48 2.80 30.59
CA GLU A 481 11.34 4.03 29.81
C GLU A 481 11.67 5.26 30.68
N GLY A 482 12.62 6.09 30.20
CA GLY A 482 13.07 7.30 30.91
C GLY A 482 14.04 7.05 32.07
N VAL A 483 14.52 5.84 32.27
CA VAL A 483 15.53 5.50 33.27
C VAL A 483 16.82 5.08 32.57
N GLU A 484 17.96 5.66 32.97
CA GLU A 484 19.23 5.40 32.29
C GLU A 484 19.82 4.03 32.62
N GLU A 485 19.66 3.56 33.86
CA GLU A 485 20.23 2.27 34.28
C GLU A 485 19.18 1.15 34.26
N PRO A 486 19.46 0.03 33.57
CA PRO A 486 18.59 -1.14 33.57
C PRO A 486 18.57 -1.80 34.96
N THR A 487 17.49 -2.51 35.25
CA THR A 487 17.38 -3.33 36.47
C THR A 487 17.37 -4.81 36.15
N VAL A 488 17.93 -5.63 37.04
CA VAL A 488 17.94 -7.09 36.92
C VAL A 488 16.93 -7.68 37.89
N HIS A 489 16.09 -8.57 37.39
CA HIS A 489 15.03 -9.26 38.14
C HIS A 489 15.01 -10.74 37.79
N THR A 490 14.52 -11.58 38.68
CA THR A 490 14.21 -12.96 38.33
C THR A 490 12.91 -13.06 37.54
N ALA A 491 12.72 -14.13 36.78
CA ALA A 491 11.48 -14.36 36.02
C ALA A 491 10.22 -14.35 36.92
N ASP A 492 10.34 -14.85 38.16
CA ASP A 492 9.25 -14.83 39.15
C ASP A 492 8.93 -13.40 39.62
N GLU A 493 9.92 -12.56 39.82
CA GLU A 493 9.74 -11.14 40.13
C GLU A 493 9.10 -10.38 38.98
N VAL A 494 9.56 -10.64 37.73
CA VAL A 494 8.93 -10.02 36.55
C VAL A 494 7.49 -10.45 36.38
N TRP A 495 7.18 -11.74 36.62
CA TRP A 495 5.79 -12.24 36.63
C TRP A 495 4.93 -11.47 37.61
N ARG A 496 5.36 -11.39 38.87
CA ARG A 496 4.62 -10.67 39.89
C ARG A 496 4.47 -9.19 39.56
N LEU A 497 5.53 -8.58 39.06
CA LEU A 497 5.53 -7.16 38.69
C LEU A 497 4.52 -6.86 37.59
N VAL A 498 4.48 -7.68 36.52
CA VAL A 498 3.60 -7.44 35.38
C VAL A 498 2.16 -7.89 35.65
N PHE A 499 1.96 -9.06 36.25
CA PHE A 499 0.65 -9.71 36.32
C PHE A 499 -0.02 -9.68 37.71
N GLU A 500 0.73 -9.56 38.79
CA GLU A 500 0.19 -9.69 40.16
C GLU A 500 0.28 -8.39 40.97
N SER A 501 1.11 -7.40 40.54
CA SER A 501 1.31 -6.15 41.31
C SER A 501 0.12 -5.19 41.33
N GLY A 502 -0.92 -5.46 40.53
CA GLY A 502 -2.05 -4.56 40.32
C GLY A 502 -1.73 -3.41 39.36
N GLN A 503 -0.51 -3.33 38.81
CA GLN A 503 -0.19 -2.43 37.72
C GLN A 503 -1.01 -2.83 36.49
N LYS A 504 -1.51 -1.83 35.77
CA LYS A 504 -2.23 -2.08 34.52
C LYS A 504 -1.23 -2.22 33.36
N TRP A 505 -0.50 -3.32 33.34
CA TRP A 505 0.54 -3.62 32.36
C TRP A 505 0.23 -4.87 31.55
N MET A 506 0.73 -4.92 30.35
CA MET A 506 0.66 -6.06 29.43
C MET A 506 2.04 -6.34 28.87
N LEU A 507 2.34 -7.61 28.60
CA LEU A 507 3.60 -8.07 28.03
C LEU A 507 3.39 -8.53 26.60
N SER A 508 4.18 -8.00 25.66
CA SER A 508 4.25 -8.47 24.28
C SER A 508 5.22 -9.65 24.14
N ALA A 509 5.12 -10.38 23.03
CA ALA A 509 5.94 -11.57 22.80
C ALA A 509 7.45 -11.29 22.66
N ASN A 510 7.86 -10.05 22.40
CA ASN A 510 9.26 -9.64 22.38
C ASN A 510 9.74 -9.05 23.72
N GLY A 511 8.96 -9.15 24.78
CA GLY A 511 9.34 -8.65 26.09
C GLY A 511 9.11 -7.14 26.31
N THR A 512 8.43 -6.43 25.42
CA THR A 512 8.05 -5.04 25.66
C THR A 512 6.84 -4.99 26.58
N ILE A 513 6.91 -4.18 27.64
CA ILE A 513 5.85 -3.96 28.61
C ILE A 513 5.08 -2.71 28.20
N PHE A 514 3.77 -2.84 27.98
CA PHE A 514 2.86 -1.75 27.70
C PHE A 514 1.90 -1.52 28.86
N ARG A 515 1.53 -0.26 29.08
CA ARG A 515 0.49 0.10 30.06
C ARG A 515 -0.88 0.21 29.39
N TYR A 516 -1.94 -0.05 30.14
CA TYR A 516 -3.33 0.07 29.67
C TYR A 516 -4.26 0.80 30.65
N ASP A 517 -3.69 1.63 31.53
CA ASP A 517 -4.45 2.49 32.43
C ASP A 517 -5.10 3.70 31.70
N PHE A 518 -4.65 3.96 30.48
CA PHE A 518 -5.30 4.83 29.49
C PHE A 518 -5.17 4.25 28.08
N GLU A 519 -6.03 4.65 27.16
CA GLU A 519 -5.97 4.23 25.78
C GLU A 519 -4.88 5.03 25.03
N GLY A 520 -3.95 4.34 24.36
CA GLY A 520 -2.94 4.95 23.50
C GLY A 520 -3.56 5.59 22.26
N ILE A 521 -2.88 6.61 21.69
CA ILE A 521 -3.37 7.33 20.49
C ILE A 521 -3.53 6.38 19.29
N ILE A 522 -2.51 5.56 19.03
CA ILE A 522 -2.50 4.60 17.91
C ILE A 522 -3.57 3.52 18.10
N PRO A 523 -3.66 2.82 19.25
CA PRO A 523 -4.74 1.87 19.50
C PRO A 523 -6.13 2.47 19.38
N GLY A 524 -6.35 3.66 19.93
CA GLY A 524 -7.62 4.39 19.84
C GLY A 524 -7.98 4.75 18.38
N LEU A 525 -7.02 5.22 17.60
CA LEU A 525 -7.20 5.53 16.18
C LEU A 525 -7.57 4.27 15.37
N LEU A 526 -6.88 3.15 15.62
CA LEU A 526 -7.20 1.87 14.97
C LEU A 526 -8.58 1.36 15.37
N ALA A 527 -8.97 1.52 16.64
CA ALA A 527 -10.31 1.17 17.12
C ALA A 527 -11.39 1.99 16.41
N TYR A 528 -11.16 3.31 16.30
CA TYR A 528 -12.04 4.22 15.58
C TYR A 528 -12.20 3.83 14.08
N TRP A 529 -11.09 3.64 13.35
CA TRP A 529 -11.15 3.24 11.94
C TRP A 529 -11.83 1.89 11.72
N TYR A 530 -11.58 0.94 12.62
CA TYR A 530 -12.22 -0.39 12.53
C TYR A 530 -13.73 -0.29 12.74
N ALA A 531 -14.18 0.46 13.76
CA ALA A 531 -15.60 0.68 14.03
C ALA A 531 -16.28 1.42 12.86
N GLU A 532 -15.66 2.49 12.36
CA GLU A 532 -16.16 3.26 11.23
C GLU A 532 -16.29 2.39 9.97
N ARG A 533 -15.27 1.58 9.68
CA ARG A 533 -15.30 0.64 8.55
C ARG A 533 -16.50 -0.31 8.64
N LYS A 534 -16.82 -0.84 9.81
CA LYS A 534 -18.00 -1.71 10.00
C LYS A 534 -19.32 -0.97 9.72
N VAL A 535 -19.42 0.27 10.14
CA VAL A 535 -20.60 1.13 9.82
C VAL A 535 -20.71 1.35 8.32
N LEU A 536 -19.60 1.68 7.65
CA LEU A 536 -19.56 1.92 6.19
C LEU A 536 -19.89 0.65 5.41
N GLN A 537 -19.38 -0.52 5.83
CA GLN A 537 -19.74 -1.81 5.25
C GLN A 537 -21.24 -2.12 5.38
N LYS A 538 -21.85 -1.77 6.52
CA LYS A 538 -23.30 -1.92 6.72
C LYS A 538 -24.06 -1.01 5.77
N LYS A 539 -23.70 0.28 5.67
CA LYS A 539 -24.30 1.23 4.73
C LYS A 539 -24.18 0.75 3.27
N LYS A 540 -23.02 0.20 2.87
CA LYS A 540 -22.84 -0.42 1.55
C LYS A 540 -23.84 -1.56 1.30
N LYS A 541 -24.06 -2.43 2.30
CA LYS A 541 -25.01 -3.55 2.19
C LYS A 541 -26.47 -3.09 2.11
N GLU A 542 -26.80 -1.97 2.74
CA GLU A 542 -28.14 -1.37 2.77
C GLU A 542 -28.44 -0.47 1.55
N ALA A 543 -27.39 -0.08 0.82
CA ALA A 543 -27.54 0.76 -0.37
C ALA A 543 -28.19 -0.01 -1.52
N THR A 544 -29.10 0.68 -2.24
CA THR A 544 -29.90 0.09 -3.33
C THR A 544 -29.49 0.56 -4.71
N THR A 545 -28.85 1.73 -4.83
CA THR A 545 -28.34 2.25 -6.10
C THR A 545 -26.87 1.85 -6.32
N LYS A 546 -26.46 1.73 -7.58
CA LYS A 546 -25.05 1.43 -7.91
C LYS A 546 -24.12 2.55 -7.44
N GLU A 547 -24.57 3.77 -7.52
CA GLU A 547 -23.85 4.98 -7.10
C GLU A 547 -23.61 4.97 -5.60
N ASP A 548 -24.63 4.70 -4.77
CA ASP A 548 -24.52 4.62 -3.33
C ASP A 548 -23.60 3.44 -2.89
N ILE A 549 -23.75 2.28 -3.55
CA ILE A 549 -22.89 1.12 -3.29
C ILE A 549 -21.42 1.50 -3.54
N ALA A 550 -21.13 2.13 -4.68
CA ALA A 550 -19.77 2.58 -5.02
C ALA A 550 -19.25 3.64 -4.04
N PHE A 551 -20.10 4.59 -3.64
CA PHE A 551 -19.76 5.63 -2.67
C PHE A 551 -19.35 5.05 -1.31
N TRP A 552 -20.17 4.17 -0.73
CA TRP A 552 -19.86 3.55 0.56
C TRP A 552 -18.71 2.55 0.49
N ASP A 553 -18.55 1.88 -0.67
CA ASP A 553 -17.42 0.96 -0.88
C ASP A 553 -16.09 1.70 -0.87
N LYS A 554 -16.01 2.81 -1.57
CA LYS A 554 -14.83 3.67 -1.61
C LYS A 554 -14.41 4.11 -0.20
N ARG A 555 -15.35 4.60 0.60
CA ARG A 555 -15.11 5.07 1.97
C ARG A 555 -14.67 3.96 2.92
N GLN A 556 -15.27 2.75 2.84
CA GLN A 556 -14.80 1.63 3.66
C GLN A 556 -13.42 1.15 3.23
N LEU A 557 -13.08 1.28 1.92
CA LEU A 557 -11.76 0.93 1.40
C LEU A 557 -10.68 1.89 1.92
N VAL A 558 -10.96 3.19 2.02
CA VAL A 558 -10.08 4.17 2.67
C VAL A 558 -9.71 3.72 4.08
N LYS A 559 -10.71 3.31 4.89
CA LYS A 559 -10.44 2.82 6.26
C LYS A 559 -9.64 1.51 6.27
N LYS A 560 -9.85 0.62 5.29
CA LYS A 560 -9.02 -0.59 5.12
C LYS A 560 -7.57 -0.24 4.81
N ILE A 561 -7.34 0.74 3.93
CA ILE A 561 -6.00 1.19 3.56
C ILE A 561 -5.30 1.80 4.78
N ASN A 562 -5.96 2.70 5.51
CA ASN A 562 -5.43 3.31 6.72
C ASN A 562 -5.04 2.24 7.77
N LEU A 563 -5.93 1.27 8.04
CA LEU A 563 -5.67 0.17 8.97
C LEU A 563 -4.43 -0.67 8.57
N ASN A 564 -4.32 -1.03 7.30
CA ASN A 564 -3.25 -1.91 6.83
C ASN A 564 -1.91 -1.18 6.67
N SER A 565 -1.94 0.11 6.35
CA SER A 565 -0.72 0.92 6.12
C SER A 565 -0.05 1.35 7.42
N LEU A 566 -0.80 1.46 8.52
CA LEU A 566 -0.31 2.01 9.79
C LEU A 566 0.88 1.20 10.33
N TYR A 567 0.77 -0.13 10.38
CA TYR A 567 1.86 -0.98 10.87
C TYR A 567 3.16 -0.78 10.06
N GLY A 568 3.06 -0.83 8.72
CA GLY A 568 4.22 -0.61 7.85
C GLY A 568 4.82 0.79 7.98
N ALA A 569 3.98 1.81 8.21
CA ALA A 569 4.45 3.17 8.44
C ALA A 569 5.21 3.31 9.77
N LEU A 570 4.75 2.66 10.84
CA LEU A 570 5.43 2.68 12.15
C LEU A 570 6.80 2.03 12.13
N LEU A 571 7.04 1.06 11.23
CA LEU A 571 8.34 0.45 11.01
C LEU A 571 9.32 1.33 10.25
N ASN A 572 8.84 2.36 9.55
CA ASN A 572 9.69 3.24 8.76
C ASN A 572 10.34 4.32 9.66
N PRO A 573 11.69 4.45 9.68
CA PRO A 573 12.37 5.47 10.47
C PRO A 573 11.98 6.93 10.14
N GLY A 574 11.43 7.17 8.95
CA GLY A 574 10.88 8.48 8.56
C GLY A 574 9.52 8.81 9.22
N CYS A 575 8.90 7.85 9.90
CA CYS A 575 7.68 8.07 10.68
C CYS A 575 8.01 8.79 12.00
N ARG A 576 7.25 9.81 12.36
CA ARG A 576 7.35 10.54 13.62
C ARG A 576 7.22 9.64 14.85
N PHE A 577 6.34 8.64 14.74
CA PHE A 577 5.97 7.70 15.79
C PHE A 577 6.73 6.37 15.72
N HIS A 578 7.79 6.33 14.90
CA HIS A 578 8.63 5.14 14.75
C HIS A 578 9.24 4.71 16.08
N ASP A 579 8.97 3.47 16.46
CA ASP A 579 9.64 2.77 17.55
C ASP A 579 9.78 1.29 17.17
N PHE A 580 11.00 0.81 17.08
CA PHE A 580 11.31 -0.55 16.68
C PHE A 580 10.65 -1.60 17.59
N ARG A 581 10.52 -1.29 18.89
CA ARG A 581 9.86 -2.17 19.88
C ARG A 581 8.40 -2.42 19.52
N ILE A 582 7.67 -1.39 19.03
CA ILE A 582 6.27 -1.54 18.60
C ILE A 582 6.18 -2.47 17.38
N GLY A 583 7.08 -2.29 16.40
CA GLY A 583 7.13 -3.13 15.22
C GLY A 583 7.36 -4.61 15.56
N GLN A 584 8.38 -4.90 16.35
CA GLN A 584 8.68 -6.26 16.81
C GLN A 584 7.55 -6.83 17.69
N SER A 585 7.01 -6.04 18.63
CA SER A 585 5.89 -6.46 19.48
C SER A 585 4.70 -6.91 18.64
N THR A 586 4.38 -6.15 17.60
CA THR A 586 3.24 -6.45 16.71
C THR A 586 3.46 -7.77 15.96
N THR A 587 4.62 -7.94 15.35
CA THR A 587 4.91 -9.12 14.53
C THR A 587 5.03 -10.38 15.37
N LEU A 588 5.85 -10.33 16.44
CA LEU A 588 6.11 -11.51 17.27
C LEU A 588 4.87 -11.92 18.07
N THR A 589 4.07 -10.96 18.56
CA THR A 589 2.79 -11.29 19.21
C THR A 589 1.79 -11.87 18.21
N GLY A 590 1.71 -11.31 17.00
CA GLY A 590 0.89 -11.85 15.92
C GLY A 590 1.27 -13.29 15.56
N ARG A 591 2.58 -13.58 15.48
CA ARG A 591 3.10 -14.96 15.28
C ARG A 591 2.71 -15.89 16.44
N THR A 592 2.82 -15.40 17.66
CA THR A 592 2.45 -16.20 18.86
C THR A 592 0.96 -16.52 18.86
N ILE A 593 0.11 -15.55 18.49
CA ILE A 593 -1.33 -15.76 18.34
C ILE A 593 -1.64 -16.80 17.24
N ALA A 594 -0.99 -16.70 16.09
CA ALA A 594 -1.15 -17.65 15.00
C ALA A 594 -0.73 -19.06 15.42
N LYS A 595 0.44 -19.21 16.04
CA LYS A 595 0.93 -20.50 16.57
C LYS A 595 0.03 -21.05 17.68
N HIS A 596 -0.51 -20.19 18.54
CA HIS A 596 -1.47 -20.61 19.56
C HIS A 596 -2.76 -21.14 18.93
N MET A 597 -3.27 -20.44 17.92
CA MET A 597 -4.44 -20.88 17.17
C MET A 597 -4.21 -22.24 16.51
N ASP A 598 -3.06 -22.40 15.82
CA ASP A 598 -2.68 -23.67 15.20
C ASP A 598 -2.55 -24.80 16.24
N SER A 599 -1.93 -24.50 17.39
CA SER A 599 -1.82 -25.47 18.50
C SER A 599 -3.19 -25.88 19.05
N PHE A 600 -4.11 -24.92 19.19
CA PHE A 600 -5.46 -25.18 19.68
C PHE A 600 -6.26 -26.02 18.68
N VAL A 601 -6.19 -25.69 17.38
CA VAL A 601 -6.81 -26.50 16.32
C VAL A 601 -6.26 -27.94 16.34
N ASN A 602 -4.94 -28.08 16.44
CA ASN A 602 -4.31 -29.39 16.51
C ASN A 602 -4.74 -30.16 17.78
N GLN A 603 -4.86 -29.48 18.91
CA GLN A 603 -5.36 -30.09 20.16
C GLN A 603 -6.82 -30.57 20.03
N CYS A 604 -7.69 -29.77 19.41
CA CYS A 604 -9.09 -30.15 19.19
C CYS A 604 -9.23 -31.39 18.32
N ILE A 605 -8.35 -31.56 17.32
CA ILE A 605 -8.43 -32.64 16.33
C ILE A 605 -7.63 -33.86 16.77
N THR A 606 -6.42 -33.69 17.32
CA THR A 606 -5.49 -34.80 17.63
C THR A 606 -5.27 -35.02 19.12
N GLY A 607 -5.82 -34.18 19.98
CA GLY A 607 -5.57 -34.19 21.43
C GLY A 607 -4.20 -33.63 21.85
N LYS A 608 -3.36 -33.15 20.92
CA LYS A 608 -2.02 -32.64 21.20
C LYS A 608 -1.93 -31.15 20.92
N TYR A 609 -1.55 -30.36 21.92
CA TYR A 609 -1.27 -28.94 21.78
C TYR A 609 0.10 -28.73 21.15
N LYS A 610 0.13 -28.50 19.82
CA LYS A 610 1.36 -28.34 19.04
C LYS A 610 1.07 -27.55 17.75
N TYR A 611 1.77 -26.43 17.50
CA TYR A 611 1.50 -25.56 16.36
C TYR A 611 1.89 -26.18 15.00
N ASP A 612 2.94 -27.01 14.98
CA ASP A 612 3.40 -27.78 13.81
C ASP A 612 2.79 -29.20 13.78
N GLY A 613 1.68 -29.42 14.51
CA GLY A 613 0.97 -30.69 14.57
C GLY A 613 0.24 -31.04 13.27
N GLU A 614 -0.21 -32.29 13.15
CA GLU A 614 -0.72 -32.87 11.88
C GLU A 614 -2.04 -32.24 11.40
N ALA A 615 -2.82 -31.62 12.28
CA ALA A 615 -4.13 -31.05 11.95
C ALA A 615 -4.07 -29.74 11.16
N VAL A 616 -2.99 -28.96 11.29
CA VAL A 616 -2.81 -27.73 10.52
C VAL A 616 -2.02 -28.02 9.28
N VAL A 617 -2.63 -27.81 8.13
CA VAL A 617 -2.09 -28.23 6.84
C VAL A 617 -1.31 -27.10 6.16
N TYR A 618 -1.85 -25.89 6.14
CA TYR A 618 -1.22 -24.70 5.56
C TYR A 618 -2.00 -23.42 5.86
N GLY A 619 -1.33 -22.27 5.76
CA GLY A 619 -1.91 -20.92 5.97
C GLY A 619 -2.21 -20.13 4.70
N ASP A 620 -2.38 -20.77 3.49
CA ASP A 620 -2.76 -20.07 2.27
C ASP A 620 -3.67 -20.94 1.39
N THR A 621 -4.58 -20.31 0.62
CA THR A 621 -5.64 -21.02 -0.13
C THR A 621 -5.32 -21.09 -1.61
N ASP A 622 -4.97 -22.27 -2.10
CA ASP A 622 -4.95 -22.60 -3.52
C ASP A 622 -6.37 -22.87 -4.03
N SER A 623 -6.69 -22.39 -5.25
CA SER A 623 -7.99 -22.60 -5.89
C SER A 623 -7.88 -23.53 -7.09
N ILE A 624 -8.86 -24.44 -7.25
CA ILE A 624 -9.04 -25.23 -8.47
C ILE A 624 -10.07 -24.56 -9.38
N SER A 625 -10.00 -24.85 -10.69
CA SER A 625 -10.96 -24.29 -11.65
C SER A 625 -12.36 -24.90 -11.47
N SER A 626 -13.39 -24.09 -11.73
CA SER A 626 -14.80 -24.51 -11.65
C SER A 626 -15.16 -25.70 -12.54
N ASN A 627 -14.42 -25.93 -13.63
CA ASN A 627 -14.60 -27.05 -14.55
C ASN A 627 -13.73 -28.27 -14.23
N SER A 628 -12.99 -28.30 -13.14
CA SER A 628 -12.29 -29.50 -12.65
C SER A 628 -13.32 -30.58 -12.24
N ILE A 629 -13.05 -31.83 -12.61
CA ILE A 629 -13.97 -32.96 -12.37
C ILE A 629 -13.71 -33.55 -10.99
N ILE A 630 -14.76 -33.69 -10.21
CA ILE A 630 -14.76 -34.37 -8.91
C ILE A 630 -15.67 -35.60 -9.00
N ARG A 631 -15.19 -36.77 -8.55
CA ARG A 631 -16.00 -37.98 -8.43
C ARG A 631 -16.91 -37.87 -7.22
N THR A 632 -18.22 -38.07 -7.42
CA THR A 632 -19.24 -37.97 -6.37
C THR A 632 -20.12 -39.24 -6.34
N THR A 633 -20.94 -39.35 -5.29
CA THR A 633 -21.97 -40.43 -5.23
C THR A 633 -23.01 -40.34 -6.33
N LYS A 634 -23.12 -39.22 -7.04
CA LYS A 634 -24.00 -39.01 -8.19
C LYS A 634 -23.26 -39.02 -9.55
N GLY A 635 -22.05 -39.56 -9.59
CA GLY A 635 -21.20 -39.61 -10.79
C GLY A 635 -20.13 -38.48 -10.79
N ASN A 636 -19.40 -38.41 -11.89
CA ASN A 636 -18.38 -37.35 -12.08
C ASN A 636 -19.06 -36.02 -12.36
N MET A 637 -18.74 -35.01 -11.59
CA MET A 637 -19.29 -33.67 -11.66
C MET A 637 -18.18 -32.61 -11.71
N THR A 638 -18.41 -31.53 -12.39
CA THR A 638 -17.52 -30.37 -12.26
C THR A 638 -17.71 -29.69 -10.90
N VAL A 639 -16.70 -28.91 -10.45
CA VAL A 639 -16.83 -28.13 -9.25
C VAL A 639 -17.99 -27.12 -9.38
N GLU A 640 -18.23 -26.59 -10.59
CA GLU A 640 -19.35 -25.69 -10.90
C GLU A 640 -20.70 -26.40 -10.76
N ASP A 641 -20.82 -27.64 -11.25
CA ASP A 641 -22.05 -28.43 -11.10
C ASP A 641 -22.32 -28.72 -9.62
N LEU A 642 -21.28 -29.11 -8.87
CA LEU A 642 -21.39 -29.40 -7.45
C LEU A 642 -21.80 -28.17 -6.67
N PHE A 643 -21.28 -26.97 -7.06
CA PHE A 643 -21.69 -25.67 -6.50
C PHE A 643 -23.16 -25.38 -6.82
N SER A 644 -23.56 -25.57 -8.07
CA SER A 644 -24.90 -25.23 -8.55
C SER A 644 -26.00 -26.14 -7.99
N LEU A 645 -25.67 -27.36 -7.61
CA LEU A 645 -26.58 -28.31 -6.97
C LEU A 645 -26.73 -28.11 -5.47
N GLY A 646 -26.07 -27.13 -4.89
CA GLY A 646 -26.20 -26.81 -3.46
C GLY A 646 -27.60 -26.38 -3.08
N ASN A 647 -28.15 -27.00 -2.05
CA ASN A 647 -29.44 -26.67 -1.46
C ASN A 647 -29.33 -25.62 -0.35
N ILE A 648 -28.11 -25.35 0.11
CA ILE A 648 -27.76 -24.32 1.08
C ILE A 648 -26.71 -23.42 0.43
N THR A 649 -27.00 -22.15 0.24
CA THR A 649 -26.08 -21.16 -0.33
C THR A 649 -25.98 -19.92 0.55
N TRP A 650 -24.76 -19.36 0.67
CA TRP A 650 -24.52 -18.10 1.36
C TRP A 650 -23.33 -17.39 0.73
N GLY A 651 -23.21 -16.08 1.01
CA GLY A 651 -22.10 -15.27 0.49
C GLY A 651 -21.43 -14.46 1.60
N GLU A 652 -20.11 -14.42 1.62
CA GLU A 652 -19.33 -13.63 2.55
C GLU A 652 -18.02 -13.17 1.91
N GLY A 653 -17.69 -11.86 2.08
CA GLY A 653 -16.38 -11.32 1.68
C GLY A 653 -16.05 -11.43 0.19
N GLY A 654 -17.07 -11.40 -0.72
CA GLY A 654 -16.88 -11.55 -2.16
C GLY A 654 -16.72 -13.01 -2.62
N LYS A 655 -16.85 -13.96 -1.71
CA LYS A 655 -16.92 -15.40 -1.98
C LYS A 655 -18.36 -15.87 -1.88
N GLU A 656 -18.76 -16.79 -2.74
CA GLU A 656 -20.05 -17.47 -2.70
C GLU A 656 -19.80 -18.91 -2.29
N TYR A 657 -20.62 -19.43 -1.39
CA TYR A 657 -20.50 -20.77 -0.83
C TYR A 657 -21.76 -21.57 -1.15
N SER A 658 -21.59 -22.86 -1.32
CA SER A 658 -22.67 -23.79 -1.61
C SER A 658 -22.41 -25.14 -0.96
N ARG A 659 -23.46 -25.79 -0.46
CA ARG A 659 -23.39 -27.11 0.17
C ARG A 659 -24.61 -27.94 -0.22
N ASN A 660 -24.41 -29.24 -0.36
CA ASN A 660 -25.49 -30.21 -0.56
C ASN A 660 -25.21 -31.45 0.30
N ASP A 661 -26.05 -31.71 1.28
CA ASP A 661 -25.88 -32.79 2.22
C ASP A 661 -26.20 -34.17 1.62
N ASP A 662 -26.87 -34.21 0.47
CA ASP A 662 -27.24 -35.46 -0.25
C ASP A 662 -26.17 -35.95 -1.24
N ILE A 663 -25.06 -35.20 -1.37
CA ILE A 663 -23.96 -35.53 -2.29
C ILE A 663 -22.69 -35.75 -1.47
N GLN A 664 -22.04 -36.87 -1.69
CA GLN A 664 -20.73 -37.18 -1.12
C GLN A 664 -19.66 -37.14 -2.21
N ILE A 665 -18.46 -36.69 -1.86
CA ILE A 665 -17.30 -36.70 -2.76
C ILE A 665 -16.40 -37.88 -2.48
N CYS A 666 -15.81 -38.41 -3.55
CA CYS A 666 -14.80 -39.47 -3.47
C CYS A 666 -13.48 -38.88 -3.00
N HIS A 667 -12.84 -39.58 -2.09
CA HIS A 667 -11.54 -39.20 -1.56
C HIS A 667 -10.68 -40.47 -1.34
N LEU A 668 -9.35 -40.29 -1.29
CA LEU A 668 -8.43 -41.35 -0.88
C LEU A 668 -8.30 -41.39 0.64
N ASN A 669 -8.66 -42.48 1.27
CA ASN A 669 -8.32 -42.76 2.65
C ASN A 669 -6.88 -43.27 2.72
N THR A 670 -5.94 -42.45 3.12
CA THR A 670 -4.51 -42.75 3.14
C THR A 670 -4.12 -43.82 4.16
N GLU A 671 -4.91 -44.03 5.23
CA GLU A 671 -4.67 -45.06 6.23
C GLU A 671 -5.04 -46.46 5.67
N ARG A 672 -6.10 -46.51 4.86
CA ARG A 672 -6.62 -47.75 4.28
C ARG A 672 -6.17 -47.94 2.84
N ASN A 673 -5.53 -46.96 2.26
CA ASN A 673 -5.13 -46.90 0.83
C ASN A 673 -6.30 -47.23 -0.09
N ALA A 674 -7.48 -46.70 0.20
CA ALA A 674 -8.73 -46.98 -0.50
C ALA A 674 -9.54 -45.72 -0.78
N ALA A 675 -10.22 -45.66 -1.92
CA ALA A 675 -11.14 -44.59 -2.25
C ALA A 675 -12.45 -44.78 -1.46
N GLU A 676 -12.85 -43.73 -0.74
CA GLU A 676 -14.07 -43.69 0.08
C GLU A 676 -14.91 -42.47 -0.24
N TYR A 677 -16.24 -42.53 -0.03
CA TYR A 677 -17.13 -41.40 -0.20
C TYR A 677 -17.43 -40.72 1.13
N THR A 678 -17.44 -39.39 1.14
CA THR A 678 -17.67 -38.57 2.34
C THR A 678 -18.44 -37.32 2.03
N ASN A 679 -19.13 -36.78 3.04
CA ASN A 679 -19.77 -35.46 2.91
C ASN A 679 -18.70 -34.36 2.84
N TYR A 680 -18.95 -33.33 2.04
CA TYR A 680 -18.14 -32.14 1.99
C TYR A 680 -18.82 -31.01 2.77
N ASN A 681 -18.02 -30.11 3.36
CA ASN A 681 -18.55 -29.02 4.16
C ASN A 681 -19.21 -27.94 3.31
N TYR A 682 -18.56 -27.56 2.21
CA TYR A 682 -19.05 -26.64 1.21
C TYR A 682 -18.14 -26.64 -0.02
N VAL A 683 -18.68 -26.19 -1.13
CA VAL A 683 -17.91 -25.69 -2.28
C VAL A 683 -18.02 -24.19 -2.27
N TYR A 684 -16.92 -23.48 -2.49
CA TYR A 684 -16.98 -22.04 -2.64
C TYR A 684 -16.41 -21.60 -3.98
N ARG A 685 -16.89 -20.49 -4.49
CA ARG A 685 -16.34 -19.85 -5.68
C ARG A 685 -16.07 -18.38 -5.45
N HIS A 686 -15.04 -17.88 -6.09
CA HIS A 686 -14.74 -16.45 -6.20
C HIS A 686 -14.09 -16.18 -7.55
N LYS A 687 -14.16 -14.93 -8.00
CA LYS A 687 -13.54 -14.55 -9.26
C LYS A 687 -12.01 -14.51 -9.08
N VAL A 688 -11.29 -15.31 -9.88
CA VAL A 688 -9.82 -15.39 -9.89
C VAL A 688 -9.30 -14.74 -11.16
N SER A 689 -8.28 -13.91 -11.01
CA SER A 689 -7.61 -13.18 -12.10
C SER A 689 -6.18 -13.69 -12.36
N LYS A 690 -5.86 -14.91 -11.94
CA LYS A 690 -4.54 -15.54 -12.10
C LYS A 690 -4.42 -16.32 -13.40
N LYS A 691 -3.19 -16.48 -13.90
CA LYS A 691 -2.92 -17.34 -15.06
C LYS A 691 -3.32 -18.77 -14.75
N LYS A 692 -3.97 -19.44 -15.70
CA LYS A 692 -4.40 -20.83 -15.56
C LYS A 692 -3.53 -21.74 -16.41
N TYR A 693 -3.20 -22.90 -15.88
CA TYR A 693 -2.47 -23.96 -16.55
C TYR A 693 -3.37 -25.19 -16.69
N LYS A 694 -3.39 -25.75 -17.88
CA LYS A 694 -4.02 -27.04 -18.14
C LYS A 694 -2.92 -28.08 -18.02
N VAL A 695 -3.08 -29.01 -17.08
CA VAL A 695 -2.18 -30.14 -16.88
C VAL A 695 -2.93 -31.37 -17.35
N THR A 696 -2.31 -32.15 -18.26
CA THR A 696 -2.88 -33.38 -18.84
C THR A 696 -1.92 -34.52 -18.55
N ASP A 697 -2.41 -35.60 -17.99
CA ASP A 697 -1.62 -36.82 -17.76
C ASP A 697 -1.58 -37.73 -19.01
N SER A 698 -0.83 -38.86 -18.94
CA SER A 698 -0.68 -39.81 -20.04
C SER A 698 -2.00 -40.53 -20.41
N ASP A 699 -2.94 -40.61 -19.49
CA ASP A 699 -4.23 -41.27 -19.65
C ASP A 699 -5.30 -40.30 -20.18
N GLY A 700 -4.91 -39.03 -20.42
CA GLY A 700 -5.77 -37.99 -20.97
C GLY A 700 -6.66 -37.29 -19.93
N HIS A 701 -6.43 -37.53 -18.63
CA HIS A 701 -7.11 -36.76 -17.62
C HIS A 701 -6.56 -35.33 -17.57
N GLU A 702 -7.43 -34.36 -17.36
CA GLU A 702 -7.09 -32.96 -17.41
C GLU A 702 -7.52 -32.26 -16.15
N VAL A 703 -6.63 -31.38 -15.62
CA VAL A 703 -6.98 -30.47 -14.56
C VAL A 703 -6.56 -29.03 -14.94
N LEU A 704 -7.41 -28.08 -14.69
CA LEU A 704 -7.14 -26.67 -14.91
C LEU A 704 -6.94 -25.97 -13.56
N VAL A 705 -5.74 -25.47 -13.32
CA VAL A 705 -5.31 -24.89 -12.05
C VAL A 705 -4.71 -23.50 -12.24
N THR A 706 -4.65 -22.69 -11.16
CA THR A 706 -3.99 -21.39 -11.19
C THR A 706 -2.46 -21.54 -11.15
N GLU A 707 -1.73 -20.51 -11.54
CA GLU A 707 -0.25 -20.51 -11.66
C GLU A 707 0.50 -20.82 -10.38
N ASP A 708 -0.11 -20.57 -9.24
CA ASP A 708 0.42 -20.81 -7.91
C ASP A 708 -0.07 -22.12 -7.29
N HIS A 709 -0.87 -22.88 -8.00
CA HIS A 709 -1.35 -24.20 -7.56
C HIS A 709 -0.20 -25.21 -7.50
N SER A 710 -0.19 -26.05 -6.47
CA SER A 710 0.82 -27.10 -6.30
C SER A 710 0.35 -28.40 -6.94
N ILE A 711 1.10 -28.91 -7.92
CA ILE A 711 0.90 -30.21 -8.53
C ILE A 711 1.86 -31.22 -7.91
N MET A 712 1.34 -32.31 -7.45
CA MET A 712 2.15 -33.37 -6.86
C MET A 712 2.73 -34.29 -7.95
N VAL A 713 4.05 -34.44 -7.90
CA VAL A 713 4.78 -35.35 -8.79
C VAL A 713 5.63 -36.32 -7.97
N GLU A 714 5.79 -37.54 -8.48
CA GLU A 714 6.73 -38.51 -7.93
C GLU A 714 8.09 -38.34 -8.59
N GLN A 715 9.12 -38.15 -7.79
CA GLN A 715 10.51 -38.07 -8.23
C GLN A 715 11.40 -38.85 -7.27
N ASP A 716 12.14 -39.83 -7.80
CA ASP A 716 13.04 -40.71 -7.01
C ASP A 716 12.34 -41.42 -5.83
N GLY A 717 11.09 -41.84 -6.02
CA GLY A 717 10.30 -42.52 -4.99
C GLY A 717 9.78 -41.62 -3.89
N LYS A 718 9.84 -40.28 -4.09
CA LYS A 718 9.31 -39.25 -3.18
C LYS A 718 8.29 -38.38 -3.87
N LEU A 719 7.23 -38.02 -3.15
CA LEU A 719 6.27 -37.05 -3.61
C LEU A 719 6.82 -35.63 -3.34
N ILE A 720 6.93 -34.85 -4.39
CA ILE A 720 7.33 -33.44 -4.33
C ILE A 720 6.25 -32.58 -4.97
N SER A 721 6.17 -31.33 -4.52
CA SER A 721 5.26 -30.32 -5.08
C SER A 721 5.98 -29.50 -6.13
N LYS A 722 5.40 -29.35 -7.32
CA LYS A 722 5.85 -28.44 -8.38
C LYS A 722 4.73 -27.46 -8.73
N LYS A 723 5.08 -26.21 -9.08
CA LYS A 723 4.13 -25.30 -9.69
C LYS A 723 3.80 -25.76 -11.11
N PRO A 724 2.61 -25.43 -11.65
CA PRO A 724 2.27 -25.81 -13.01
C PRO A 724 3.29 -25.36 -14.06
N SER A 725 3.96 -24.21 -13.83
CA SER A 725 5.02 -23.70 -14.69
C SER A 725 6.34 -24.44 -14.60
N GLU A 726 6.54 -25.26 -13.58
CA GLU A 726 7.76 -26.05 -13.32
C GLU A 726 7.64 -27.50 -13.81
N LEU A 727 6.42 -27.91 -14.24
CA LEU A 727 6.20 -29.24 -14.80
C LEU A 727 6.88 -29.38 -16.16
N VAL A 728 7.50 -30.53 -16.37
CA VAL A 728 8.08 -30.92 -17.66
C VAL A 728 7.45 -32.24 -18.14
N VAL A 729 7.48 -32.43 -19.45
CA VAL A 729 6.98 -33.68 -20.03
C VAL A 729 7.84 -34.86 -19.52
N GLY A 730 7.20 -35.84 -18.88
CA GLY A 730 7.85 -36.94 -18.22
C GLY A 730 7.78 -36.93 -16.69
N ASP A 731 7.32 -35.83 -16.08
CA ASP A 731 6.98 -35.83 -14.66
C ASP A 731 5.83 -36.82 -14.39
N VAL A 732 5.97 -37.64 -13.37
CA VAL A 732 4.91 -38.59 -12.94
C VAL A 732 3.96 -37.82 -12.02
N VAL A 733 2.86 -37.32 -12.57
CA VAL A 733 1.82 -36.63 -11.84
C VAL A 733 0.93 -37.62 -11.11
N ILE A 734 0.63 -37.33 -9.83
CA ILE A 734 -0.32 -38.16 -9.07
C ILE A 734 -1.74 -37.77 -9.50
N SER A 735 -2.41 -38.68 -10.20
CA SER A 735 -3.83 -38.56 -10.50
C SER A 735 -4.62 -39.64 -9.74
N LEU A 736 -5.87 -39.30 -9.34
CA LEU A 736 -6.77 -40.21 -8.59
C LEU A 736 -7.86 -40.76 -9.49
#